data_6c00acdcad37746fe959ca079feabdd6
#
_entry.id   6c00acdcad37746fe959ca079feabdd6
#
_cell.length_a   1.000
_cell.length_b   1.000
_cell.length_c   1.000
_cell.angle_alpha   90.00
_cell.angle_beta   90.00
_cell.angle_gamma   90.00
#
_symmetry.space_group_name_H-M   'P 1'
#
loop_
_entity.id
_entity.type
_entity.pdbx_description
1 polymer ?
#
loop_
_entity_poly.entity_id
_entity_poly.type
_entity_poly.pdbx_seq_one_letter_code
_entity_poly.pdbx_strand_id
1 'polypeptide(L)'
;HRDLHSFPTRRSSDLRTQVKKVLITGAGSYIGEAFENYTRENYADNFQIDTVDMLDDIWRTKDFSKYDIVYHVAGIAHADVGNVSDDVKQKYYEINTGLTLEVAEKAKKEGVKEFVFMSSMIVYGDSAPFGKKKVVDETTLPVPANFYGNSKFQADVAVREMADEKFKVIVLRPPMIYGKGSKGNYPILAKMARKLPVFPEVINERSMLHIDNLCEFLCQIMLIKLFTLEAVVLIPQNPAWTKTSDMVKKIAEVSGKRIITTKLFTPAIKLCGKIPGKISDLVNKAFGNSTYALAMSQYEGIDYQVVDFEASIERTESNEKKKDEKPKALIVASVASMIDQFNMQNIELLLEKGYDVDVACNCKEGNTISDERIKALIEKLKLKNVKVYHIPIPRKISNIKGIKTSITEIRKMCKKNGYTLMHCHSPIGSVVARIAACNARKKGMKVIYTAHGFHFYKGAPKKNWLVFYPIEKMCSKLTDVLITINQEDYIFAKKHMKAKKIEYIPGVGIDIKKFNNGEFDRAAKRKELGLDADDIMLLSVGELNQNKNHEVIIKAIGALENQNIHYFIAGKGDKEEFLKKLAEQKNVKLHLLGYRTDISELYNSADIFVFPSIREGLSVSLMEAMASGLPCIVSKIRGNVDLIEEGKSGYLCNPMNEEKFRKKINELANDKIKRKEFGKRNQSKAEKYKIEEVLNRTKLIYF
;
A
#
# COMPACT_ATOMS: atom_id res chain seq x y z
N HIS A 1 27.23 6.65 -44.76
CA HIS A 1 27.67 5.73 -43.69
C HIS A 1 29.07 6.05 -43.14
N ARG A 2 29.30 7.27 -42.76
CA ARG A 2 30.45 7.64 -41.87
C ARG A 2 29.90 8.68 -40.94
N ASP A 3 29.89 8.37 -39.66
CA ASP A 3 29.86 9.22 -38.46
C ASP A 3 28.98 8.64 -37.34
N LEU A 4 29.32 7.42 -36.92
CA LEU A 4 28.74 6.81 -35.68
C LEU A 4 29.70 6.95 -34.46
N HIS A 5 30.81 7.72 -34.58
CA HIS A 5 31.84 7.75 -33.55
C HIS A 5 32.34 9.15 -33.21
N SER A 6 31.48 10.06 -32.81
CA SER A 6 31.93 11.25 -32.06
C SER A 6 30.81 11.85 -31.21
N PHE A 7 30.80 11.50 -29.95
CA PHE A 7 29.91 12.09 -28.96
C PHE A 7 30.68 13.01 -28.01
N PRO A 8 30.18 14.20 -27.70
CA PRO A 8 30.81 15.09 -26.72
C PRO A 8 30.56 14.59 -25.29
N THR A 9 31.62 14.32 -24.56
CA THR A 9 31.61 14.04 -23.13
C THR A 9 31.11 15.26 -22.33
N ARG A 10 29.88 15.25 -21.80
CA ARG A 10 29.43 16.17 -20.76
C ARG A 10 29.15 15.43 -19.47
N ARG A 11 29.72 15.92 -18.37
CA ARG A 11 29.53 15.42 -17.00
C ARG A 11 28.09 15.58 -16.54
N SER A 12 27.61 14.63 -15.74
CA SER A 12 26.23 14.43 -15.26
C SER A 12 25.70 15.46 -14.25
N SER A 13 26.27 16.65 -14.12
CA SER A 13 25.91 17.63 -13.06
C SER A 13 25.03 18.82 -13.48
N ASP A 14 24.63 18.94 -14.76
CA ASP A 14 23.94 20.16 -15.26
C ASP A 14 22.52 19.92 -15.81
N LEU A 15 21.87 18.81 -15.47
CA LEU A 15 20.50 18.51 -15.90
C LEU A 15 19.47 18.93 -14.84
N ARG A 16 19.17 20.20 -14.71
CA ARG A 16 17.81 20.63 -14.34
C ARG A 16 16.93 20.32 -15.56
N THR A 17 16.47 19.09 -15.66
CA THR A 17 15.65 18.61 -16.78
C THR A 17 14.25 19.17 -16.66
N GLN A 18 13.85 19.96 -17.66
CA GLN A 18 12.47 20.34 -17.89
C GLN A 18 11.64 19.04 -18.00
N VAL A 19 10.53 18.94 -17.23
CA VAL A 19 9.63 17.79 -17.25
C VAL A 19 9.14 17.55 -18.68
N LYS A 20 9.36 16.36 -19.24
CA LYS A 20 8.90 15.98 -20.58
C LYS A 20 7.44 15.60 -20.58
N LYS A 21 6.65 16.21 -21.44
CA LYS A 21 5.24 15.86 -21.64
C LYS A 21 5.12 14.85 -22.80
N VAL A 22 4.71 13.63 -22.49
CA VAL A 22 4.62 12.52 -23.43
C VAL A 22 3.17 12.08 -23.61
N LEU A 23 2.72 12.00 -24.85
CA LEU A 23 1.45 11.39 -25.21
C LEU A 23 1.69 9.96 -25.71
N ILE A 24 1.15 8.96 -25.01
CA ILE A 24 1.15 7.57 -25.47
C ILE A 24 -0.14 7.33 -26.28
N THR A 25 0.00 6.98 -27.55
CA THR A 25 -1.12 6.61 -28.42
C THR A 25 -1.27 5.10 -28.46
N GLY A 26 -2.40 4.59 -28.00
CA GLY A 26 -2.69 3.16 -27.78
C GLY A 26 -2.86 2.84 -26.30
N ALA A 27 -3.80 3.53 -25.64
CA ALA A 27 -4.19 3.25 -24.26
C ALA A 27 -4.59 1.77 -24.09
N GLY A 28 -4.25 1.16 -22.95
CA GLY A 28 -4.51 -0.26 -22.69
C GLY A 28 -3.57 -1.23 -23.43
N SER A 29 -2.56 -0.74 -24.15
CA SER A 29 -1.54 -1.61 -24.75
C SER A 29 -0.53 -2.07 -23.69
N TYR A 30 -0.09 -3.33 -23.77
CA TYR A 30 0.88 -3.91 -22.84
C TYR A 30 2.15 -3.05 -22.67
N ILE A 31 2.71 -2.57 -23.79
CA ILE A 31 3.95 -1.76 -23.78
C ILE A 31 3.69 -0.36 -23.26
N GLY A 32 2.55 0.27 -23.67
CA GLY A 32 2.19 1.61 -23.21
C GLY A 32 1.93 1.67 -21.71
N GLU A 33 1.15 0.72 -21.18
CA GLU A 33 0.91 0.61 -19.73
C GLU A 33 2.19 0.31 -18.93
N ALA A 34 3.05 -0.56 -19.45
CA ALA A 34 4.33 -0.85 -18.81
C ALA A 34 5.23 0.39 -18.71
N PHE A 35 5.33 1.18 -19.79
CA PHE A 35 6.10 2.42 -19.81
C PHE A 35 5.51 3.48 -18.87
N GLU A 36 4.19 3.69 -18.87
CA GLU A 36 3.52 4.59 -17.94
C GLU A 36 3.77 4.23 -16.48
N ASN A 37 3.67 2.94 -16.13
CA ASN A 37 3.94 2.48 -14.77
C ASN A 37 5.42 2.62 -14.39
N TYR A 38 6.32 2.27 -15.30
CA TYR A 38 7.76 2.36 -15.08
C TYR A 38 8.22 3.81 -14.83
N THR A 39 7.73 4.76 -15.64
CA THR A 39 8.04 6.19 -15.47
C THR A 39 7.49 6.73 -14.16
N ARG A 40 6.28 6.33 -13.76
CA ARG A 40 5.68 6.72 -12.47
C ARG A 40 6.49 6.21 -11.27
N GLU A 41 7.09 5.02 -11.38
CA GLU A 41 7.87 4.41 -10.29
C GLU A 41 9.32 4.94 -10.23
N ASN A 42 9.95 5.21 -11.36
CA ASN A 42 11.39 5.48 -11.43
C ASN A 42 11.76 6.90 -11.90
N TYR A 43 10.85 7.59 -12.60
CA TYR A 43 11.10 8.87 -13.28
C TYR A 43 9.97 9.88 -13.06
N ALA A 44 9.30 9.87 -11.89
CA ALA A 44 8.13 10.70 -11.61
C ALA A 44 8.37 12.22 -11.78
N ASP A 45 9.60 12.67 -11.50
CA ASP A 45 9.98 14.09 -11.60
C ASP A 45 10.43 14.49 -13.02
N ASN A 46 10.56 13.53 -13.95
CA ASN A 46 11.08 13.76 -15.30
C ASN A 46 10.01 13.72 -16.38
N PHE A 47 8.90 13.01 -16.15
CA PHE A 47 7.86 12.79 -17.14
C PHE A 47 6.46 13.13 -16.63
N GLN A 48 5.70 13.79 -17.50
CA GLN A 48 4.24 13.86 -17.42
C GLN A 48 3.67 13.03 -18.56
N ILE A 49 2.99 11.92 -18.24
CA ILE A 49 2.46 10.97 -19.22
C ILE A 49 0.94 11.13 -19.33
N ASP A 50 0.45 11.30 -20.54
CA ASP A 50 -0.95 11.15 -20.89
C ASP A 50 -1.12 10.01 -21.89
N THR A 51 -2.27 9.36 -21.87
CA THR A 51 -2.60 8.29 -22.82
C THR A 51 -3.85 8.63 -23.62
N VAL A 52 -3.95 8.08 -24.81
CA VAL A 52 -5.16 8.21 -25.66
C VAL A 52 -5.48 6.88 -26.34
N ASP A 53 -6.75 6.50 -26.28
CA ASP A 53 -7.25 5.34 -27.02
C ASP A 53 -7.34 5.66 -28.53
N MET A 54 -7.04 4.65 -29.36
CA MET A 54 -7.05 4.76 -30.79
C MET A 54 -8.22 3.99 -31.45
N LEU A 55 -9.12 3.43 -30.62
CA LEU A 55 -10.27 2.64 -31.10
C LEU A 55 -11.43 3.49 -31.57
N ASP A 56 -11.52 4.73 -31.13
CA ASP A 56 -12.51 5.69 -31.53
C ASP A 56 -11.87 6.93 -32.19
N ASP A 57 -12.68 7.82 -32.76
CA ASP A 57 -12.19 9.02 -33.42
C ASP A 57 -11.90 10.20 -32.48
N ILE A 58 -12.06 10.02 -31.18
CA ILE A 58 -11.88 11.08 -30.17
C ILE A 58 -10.41 11.55 -30.15
N TRP A 59 -9.45 10.66 -30.41
CA TRP A 59 -8.04 11.05 -30.49
C TRP A 59 -7.75 12.13 -31.55
N ARG A 60 -8.55 12.20 -32.63
CA ARG A 60 -8.40 13.20 -33.71
C ARG A 60 -8.70 14.61 -33.24
N THR A 61 -9.54 14.75 -32.20
CA THR A 61 -9.90 16.05 -31.59
C THR A 61 -8.98 16.44 -30.45
N LYS A 62 -8.15 15.50 -29.93
CA LYS A 62 -7.20 15.77 -28.85
C LYS A 62 -6.10 16.71 -29.36
N ASP A 63 -5.82 17.77 -28.58
CA ASP A 63 -4.76 18.73 -28.84
C ASP A 63 -3.38 18.12 -28.53
N PHE A 64 -2.55 17.92 -29.56
CA PHE A 64 -1.19 17.38 -29.43
C PHE A 64 -0.15 18.46 -29.16
N SER A 65 -0.45 19.75 -29.38
CA SER A 65 0.51 20.86 -29.24
C SER A 65 1.12 21.02 -27.84
N LYS A 66 0.48 20.46 -26.83
CA LYS A 66 0.94 20.50 -25.42
C LYS A 66 1.99 19.44 -25.09
N TYR A 67 2.31 18.50 -26.00
CA TYR A 67 3.26 17.42 -25.74
C TYR A 67 4.58 17.69 -26.45
N ASP A 68 5.67 17.34 -25.77
CA ASP A 68 7.01 17.37 -26.35
C ASP A 68 7.24 16.15 -27.25
N ILE A 69 6.67 14.99 -26.86
CA ILE A 69 6.89 13.69 -27.47
C ILE A 69 5.55 12.98 -27.69
N VAL A 70 5.37 12.37 -28.85
CA VAL A 70 4.32 11.37 -29.09
C VAL A 70 4.98 9.99 -29.17
N TYR A 71 4.61 9.09 -28.28
CA TYR A 71 5.02 7.70 -28.29
C TYR A 71 3.91 6.81 -28.87
N HIS A 72 4.08 6.39 -30.12
CA HIS A 72 3.08 5.61 -30.86
C HIS A 72 3.31 4.11 -30.70
N VAL A 73 2.46 3.47 -29.89
CA VAL A 73 2.49 2.02 -29.62
C VAL A 73 1.24 1.30 -30.13
N ALA A 74 0.27 2.04 -30.66
CA ALA A 74 -0.92 1.44 -31.25
C ALA A 74 -0.54 0.57 -32.46
N GLY A 75 -1.23 -0.53 -32.61
CA GLY A 75 -1.02 -1.42 -33.74
C GLY A 75 -1.52 -2.83 -33.46
N ILE A 76 -1.78 -3.58 -34.52
CA ILE A 76 -2.11 -5.01 -34.43
C ILE A 76 -0.82 -5.83 -34.50
N ALA A 77 -0.60 -6.63 -33.47
CA ALA A 77 0.50 -7.61 -33.39
C ALA A 77 -0.10 -9.03 -33.29
N HIS A 78 0.75 -10.05 -33.46
CA HIS A 78 0.41 -11.47 -33.28
C HIS A 78 -0.60 -12.04 -34.28
N ALA A 79 -0.36 -11.77 -35.56
CA ALA A 79 -1.10 -12.43 -36.63
C ALA A 79 -0.84 -13.95 -36.64
N ASP A 80 -1.91 -14.73 -36.71
CA ASP A 80 -1.83 -16.07 -37.28
C ASP A 80 -1.76 -15.86 -38.81
N VAL A 81 -0.52 -15.79 -39.33
CA VAL A 81 -0.25 -15.44 -40.75
C VAL A 81 -0.57 -16.58 -41.74
N GLY A 82 -1.15 -17.70 -41.26
CA GLY A 82 -1.72 -18.75 -42.07
C GLY A 82 -2.94 -18.25 -42.86
N ASN A 83 -3.76 -19.04 -43.44
CA ASN A 83 -4.93 -18.67 -44.26
C ASN A 83 -5.81 -17.56 -43.64
N VAL A 84 -5.50 -16.30 -43.93
CA VAL A 84 -6.26 -15.11 -43.49
C VAL A 84 -6.94 -14.49 -44.71
N SER A 85 -8.19 -14.06 -44.53
CA SER A 85 -8.92 -13.34 -45.60
C SER A 85 -8.25 -11.99 -45.95
N ASP A 86 -8.45 -11.53 -47.14
CA ASP A 86 -7.89 -10.25 -47.60
C ASP A 86 -8.39 -9.06 -46.79
N ASP A 87 -9.62 -9.10 -46.27
CA ASP A 87 -10.16 -8.09 -45.34
C ASP A 87 -9.33 -7.98 -44.05
N VAL A 88 -8.90 -9.11 -43.52
CA VAL A 88 -8.01 -9.12 -42.32
C VAL A 88 -6.66 -8.55 -42.65
N LYS A 89 -6.07 -8.88 -43.83
CA LYS A 89 -4.78 -8.30 -44.27
C LYS A 89 -4.91 -6.79 -44.42
N GLN A 90 -6.00 -6.33 -45.07
CA GLN A 90 -6.29 -4.91 -45.29
C GLN A 90 -6.35 -4.15 -43.94
N LYS A 91 -6.99 -4.72 -42.93
CA LYS A 91 -7.07 -4.14 -41.59
C LYS A 91 -5.69 -3.94 -40.95
N TYR A 92 -4.72 -4.82 -41.24
CA TYR A 92 -3.33 -4.62 -40.74
C TYR A 92 -2.69 -3.39 -41.40
N TYR A 93 -2.91 -3.16 -42.71
CA TYR A 93 -2.38 -1.97 -43.36
C TYR A 93 -3.09 -0.70 -42.88
N GLU A 94 -4.40 -0.74 -42.69
CA GLU A 94 -5.17 0.40 -42.19
C GLU A 94 -4.67 0.82 -40.78
N ILE A 95 -4.45 -0.15 -39.89
CA ILE A 95 -4.08 0.16 -38.52
C ILE A 95 -2.56 0.34 -38.35
N ASN A 96 -1.74 -0.58 -38.89
CA ASN A 96 -0.30 -0.47 -38.67
C ASN A 96 0.37 0.58 -39.53
N THR A 97 -0.16 0.86 -40.74
CA THR A 97 0.37 1.87 -41.65
C THR A 97 -0.48 3.14 -41.64
N GLY A 98 -1.77 3.06 -42.01
CA GLY A 98 -2.62 4.22 -42.15
C GLY A 98 -2.77 5.03 -40.89
N LEU A 99 -3.20 4.41 -39.78
CA LEU A 99 -3.33 5.09 -38.50
C LEU A 99 -1.99 5.66 -37.99
N THR A 100 -0.87 4.93 -38.17
CA THR A 100 0.45 5.44 -37.78
C THR A 100 0.79 6.74 -38.52
N LEU A 101 0.53 6.81 -39.81
CA LEU A 101 0.76 8.00 -40.64
C LEU A 101 -0.12 9.17 -40.21
N GLU A 102 -1.43 8.94 -40.03
CA GLU A 102 -2.34 9.98 -39.55
C GLU A 102 -1.88 10.58 -38.19
N VAL A 103 -1.44 9.74 -37.30
CA VAL A 103 -0.93 10.18 -35.96
C VAL A 103 0.36 10.98 -36.09
N ALA A 104 1.29 10.53 -36.94
CA ALA A 104 2.55 11.22 -37.19
C ALA A 104 2.36 12.57 -37.86
N GLU A 105 1.50 12.63 -38.88
CA GLU A 105 1.11 13.89 -39.59
C GLU A 105 0.48 14.88 -38.61
N LYS A 106 -0.47 14.43 -37.78
CA LYS A 106 -1.10 15.28 -36.76
C LYS A 106 -0.07 15.78 -35.76
N ALA A 107 0.81 14.91 -35.24
CA ALA A 107 1.87 15.29 -34.32
C ALA A 107 2.80 16.36 -34.92
N LYS A 108 3.24 16.16 -36.16
CA LYS A 108 4.08 17.11 -36.89
C LYS A 108 3.36 18.45 -37.11
N LYS A 109 2.13 18.41 -37.58
CA LYS A 109 1.30 19.60 -37.85
C LYS A 109 1.06 20.45 -36.61
N GLU A 110 0.88 19.80 -35.46
CA GLU A 110 0.61 20.47 -34.19
C GLU A 110 1.88 20.83 -33.41
N GLY A 111 3.08 20.64 -34.00
CA GLY A 111 4.34 21.16 -33.46
C GLY A 111 4.99 20.27 -32.39
N VAL A 112 4.62 18.98 -32.31
CA VAL A 112 5.33 17.98 -31.49
C VAL A 112 6.77 17.88 -32.02
N LYS A 113 7.74 17.83 -31.10
CA LYS A 113 9.15 17.85 -31.45
C LYS A 113 9.73 16.49 -31.76
N GLU A 114 9.17 15.42 -31.17
CA GLU A 114 9.70 14.08 -31.27
C GLU A 114 8.59 13.04 -31.38
N PHE A 115 8.74 12.13 -32.34
CA PHE A 115 7.83 11.03 -32.60
C PHE A 115 8.56 9.71 -32.45
N VAL A 116 8.17 8.90 -31.44
CA VAL A 116 8.74 7.58 -31.16
C VAL A 116 7.80 6.50 -31.64
N PHE A 117 8.20 5.75 -32.67
CA PHE A 117 7.39 4.71 -33.29
C PHE A 117 7.84 3.31 -32.89
N MET A 118 6.90 2.49 -32.41
CA MET A 118 7.14 1.08 -32.08
C MET A 118 6.96 0.20 -33.33
N SER A 119 8.07 -0.04 -34.06
CA SER A 119 8.19 -1.03 -35.12
C SER A 119 8.48 -2.42 -34.57
N SER A 120 9.18 -3.30 -35.25
CA SER A 120 9.49 -4.66 -34.79
C SER A 120 10.61 -5.29 -35.62
N MET A 121 11.31 -6.28 -35.05
CA MET A 121 12.25 -7.17 -35.73
C MET A 121 11.64 -7.89 -36.94
N ILE A 122 10.33 -8.05 -37.00
CA ILE A 122 9.60 -8.74 -38.07
C ILE A 122 9.83 -8.11 -39.47
N VAL A 123 10.24 -6.84 -39.52
CA VAL A 123 10.57 -6.15 -40.78
C VAL A 123 11.77 -6.78 -41.50
N TYR A 124 12.61 -7.54 -40.78
CA TYR A 124 13.72 -8.31 -41.35
C TYR A 124 13.31 -9.72 -41.80
N GLY A 125 12.01 -10.03 -41.81
CA GLY A 125 11.47 -11.32 -42.20
C GLY A 125 11.47 -12.36 -41.09
N ASP A 126 11.05 -13.59 -41.42
CA ASP A 126 10.84 -14.66 -40.43
C ASP A 126 12.17 -15.17 -39.84
N SER A 127 12.06 -15.87 -38.71
CA SER A 127 13.18 -16.59 -38.12
C SER A 127 13.78 -17.62 -39.08
N ALA A 128 15.10 -17.80 -39.06
CA ALA A 128 15.71 -18.87 -39.81
C ALA A 128 15.18 -20.23 -39.35
N PRO A 129 15.00 -21.20 -40.27
CA PRO A 129 14.61 -22.56 -39.91
C PRO A 129 15.53 -23.18 -38.87
N PHE A 130 14.99 -24.13 -38.10
CA PHE A 130 15.74 -24.87 -37.11
C PHE A 130 17.09 -25.40 -37.68
N GLY A 131 18.19 -25.08 -36.99
CA GLY A 131 19.53 -25.46 -37.38
C GLY A 131 20.27 -24.54 -38.38
N LYS A 132 19.60 -23.48 -38.86
CA LYS A 132 20.23 -22.40 -39.63
C LYS A 132 20.40 -21.15 -38.76
N LYS A 133 21.52 -20.45 -38.90
CA LYS A 133 21.75 -19.16 -38.23
C LYS A 133 21.18 -18.03 -39.05
N LYS A 134 20.60 -17.01 -38.33
CA LYS A 134 20.25 -15.71 -38.89
C LYS A 134 20.65 -14.64 -37.89
N VAL A 135 21.60 -13.83 -38.27
CA VAL A 135 22.02 -12.64 -37.52
C VAL A 135 21.70 -11.43 -38.37
N VAL A 136 20.91 -10.53 -37.86
CA VAL A 136 20.66 -9.23 -38.45
C VAL A 136 21.75 -8.29 -37.94
N ASP A 137 22.49 -7.71 -38.87
CA ASP A 137 23.56 -6.75 -38.62
C ASP A 137 23.32 -5.44 -39.37
N GLU A 138 24.28 -4.53 -39.32
CA GLU A 138 24.20 -3.20 -39.95
C GLU A 138 24.03 -3.25 -41.45
N THR A 139 24.47 -4.35 -42.11
CA THR A 139 24.38 -4.54 -43.55
C THR A 139 23.07 -5.20 -43.99
N THR A 140 22.31 -5.71 -43.06
CA THR A 140 21.09 -6.46 -43.34
C THR A 140 19.95 -5.52 -43.72
N LEU A 141 19.42 -5.61 -44.91
CA LEU A 141 18.26 -4.85 -45.37
C LEU A 141 16.95 -5.48 -44.86
N PRO A 142 15.97 -4.67 -44.51
CA PRO A 142 14.63 -5.14 -44.18
C PRO A 142 13.96 -5.80 -45.41
N VAL A 143 13.51 -7.05 -45.21
CA VAL A 143 12.78 -7.83 -46.21
C VAL A 143 11.64 -8.56 -45.48
N PRO A 144 10.45 -7.92 -45.32
CA PRO A 144 9.31 -8.51 -44.65
C PRO A 144 8.84 -9.79 -45.35
N ALA A 145 8.60 -10.86 -44.60
CA ALA A 145 8.16 -12.14 -45.13
C ALA A 145 6.64 -12.29 -45.29
N ASN A 146 5.86 -11.40 -44.70
CA ASN A 146 4.38 -11.50 -44.66
C ASN A 146 3.73 -10.11 -44.55
N PHE A 147 2.40 -10.05 -44.68
CA PHE A 147 1.62 -8.81 -44.64
C PHE A 147 1.78 -8.01 -43.33
N TYR A 148 1.94 -8.70 -42.18
CA TYR A 148 2.16 -8.03 -40.90
C TYR A 148 3.51 -7.30 -40.87
N GLY A 149 4.60 -8.01 -41.22
CA GLY A 149 5.91 -7.40 -41.32
C GLY A 149 5.93 -6.26 -42.34
N ASN A 150 5.24 -6.44 -43.48
CA ASN A 150 5.17 -5.43 -44.54
C ASN A 150 4.39 -4.18 -44.11
N SER A 151 3.26 -4.33 -43.40
CA SER A 151 2.50 -3.18 -42.88
C SER A 151 3.32 -2.36 -41.87
N LYS A 152 4.07 -3.02 -40.98
CA LYS A 152 4.98 -2.33 -40.08
C LYS A 152 6.16 -1.66 -40.80
N PHE A 153 6.70 -2.30 -41.86
CA PHE A 153 7.82 -1.74 -42.61
C PHE A 153 7.40 -0.52 -43.41
N GLN A 154 6.22 -0.53 -44.03
CA GLN A 154 5.69 0.65 -44.76
C GLN A 154 5.53 1.84 -43.80
N ALA A 155 4.95 1.63 -42.61
CA ALA A 155 4.87 2.68 -41.59
C ALA A 155 6.27 3.19 -41.15
N ASP A 156 7.21 2.29 -40.90
CA ASP A 156 8.57 2.59 -40.50
C ASP A 156 9.28 3.50 -41.55
N VAL A 157 9.18 3.18 -42.83
CA VAL A 157 9.76 4.01 -43.88
C VAL A 157 9.09 5.38 -43.95
N ALA A 158 7.76 5.39 -44.02
CA ALA A 158 7.01 6.63 -44.22
C ALA A 158 7.13 7.62 -43.05
N VAL A 159 7.15 7.16 -41.82
CA VAL A 159 7.34 8.08 -40.66
C VAL A 159 8.77 8.66 -40.64
N ARG A 160 9.79 7.90 -41.10
CA ARG A 160 11.16 8.42 -41.20
C ARG A 160 11.29 9.50 -42.28
N GLU A 161 10.55 9.35 -43.42
CA GLU A 161 10.49 10.35 -44.47
C GLU A 161 9.81 11.67 -44.03
N MET A 162 9.01 11.62 -42.94
CA MET A 162 8.42 12.82 -42.37
C MET A 162 9.36 13.64 -41.49
N ALA A 163 10.51 13.09 -41.10
CA ALA A 163 11.45 13.74 -40.23
C ALA A 163 12.08 14.99 -40.84
N ASP A 164 12.30 16.01 -40.01
CA ASP A 164 13.00 17.24 -40.37
C ASP A 164 13.66 17.88 -39.12
N GLU A 165 14.24 19.05 -39.26
CA GLU A 165 14.91 19.79 -38.17
C GLU A 165 14.00 20.03 -36.96
N LYS A 166 12.68 20.18 -37.17
CA LYS A 166 11.69 20.49 -36.14
C LYS A 166 10.93 19.26 -35.62
N PHE A 167 10.91 18.17 -36.38
CA PHE A 167 10.20 16.96 -36.10
C PHE A 167 11.13 15.73 -36.17
N LYS A 168 11.67 15.33 -35.03
CA LYS A 168 12.57 14.16 -34.93
C LYS A 168 11.78 12.86 -34.89
N VAL A 169 12.23 11.84 -35.60
CA VAL A 169 11.59 10.53 -35.65
C VAL A 169 12.53 9.44 -35.13
N ILE A 170 12.09 8.73 -34.11
CA ILE A 170 12.79 7.55 -33.56
C ILE A 170 11.97 6.31 -33.84
N VAL A 171 12.53 5.38 -34.60
CA VAL A 171 11.90 4.10 -34.89
C VAL A 171 12.56 3.01 -34.07
N LEU A 172 11.79 2.28 -33.26
CA LEU A 172 12.27 1.16 -32.47
C LEU A 172 11.93 -0.15 -33.15
N ARG A 173 12.94 -1.00 -33.41
CA ARG A 173 12.77 -2.35 -33.97
C ARG A 173 13.13 -3.43 -32.94
N PRO A 174 12.39 -3.55 -31.83
CA PRO A 174 12.72 -4.51 -30.80
C PRO A 174 12.54 -5.94 -31.27
N PRO A 175 13.29 -6.90 -30.72
CA PRO A 175 13.03 -8.33 -30.83
C PRO A 175 11.79 -8.72 -30.01
N MET A 176 11.59 -10.01 -29.73
CA MET A 176 10.50 -10.47 -28.89
C MET A 176 10.56 -9.83 -27.51
N ILE A 177 9.56 -8.99 -27.21
CA ILE A 177 9.39 -8.38 -25.89
C ILE A 177 8.70 -9.37 -24.97
N TYR A 178 9.22 -9.53 -23.73
CA TYR A 178 8.63 -10.36 -22.70
C TYR A 178 8.68 -9.69 -21.33
N GLY A 179 7.90 -10.20 -20.41
CA GLY A 179 7.74 -9.72 -19.05
C GLY A 179 6.37 -10.12 -18.53
N LYS A 180 6.06 -9.71 -17.33
CA LYS A 180 4.77 -10.02 -16.67
C LYS A 180 3.60 -9.47 -17.49
N GLY A 181 2.63 -10.33 -17.79
CA GLY A 181 1.45 -9.94 -18.60
C GLY A 181 1.68 -9.88 -20.11
N SER A 182 2.89 -10.19 -20.60
CA SER A 182 3.19 -10.19 -22.03
C SER A 182 2.29 -11.14 -22.81
N LYS A 183 1.92 -10.72 -24.02
CA LYS A 183 1.18 -11.54 -24.99
C LYS A 183 2.18 -12.23 -25.95
N GLY A 184 1.73 -13.26 -26.67
CA GLY A 184 2.57 -13.93 -27.68
C GLY A 184 3.21 -15.22 -27.21
N ASN A 185 4.48 -15.43 -27.57
CA ASN A 185 5.14 -16.75 -27.42
C ASN A 185 5.60 -17.06 -25.99
N TYR A 186 5.93 -16.05 -25.18
CA TYR A 186 6.40 -16.26 -23.80
C TYR A 186 5.39 -17.01 -22.92
N PRO A 187 4.08 -16.66 -22.86
CA PRO A 187 3.09 -17.42 -22.11
C PRO A 187 2.97 -18.89 -22.51
N ILE A 188 3.22 -19.20 -23.78
CA ILE A 188 3.20 -20.59 -24.28
C ILE A 188 4.39 -21.36 -23.71
N LEU A 189 5.60 -20.76 -23.73
CA LEU A 189 6.80 -21.35 -23.14
C LEU A 189 6.65 -21.53 -21.64
N ALA A 190 6.11 -20.56 -20.94
CA ALA A 190 5.82 -20.62 -19.51
C ALA A 190 4.82 -21.73 -19.16
N LYS A 191 3.79 -21.92 -19.97
CA LYS A 191 2.83 -23.03 -19.80
C LYS A 191 3.52 -24.39 -20.02
N MET A 192 4.40 -24.51 -21.00
CA MET A 192 5.19 -25.73 -21.24
C MET A 192 6.13 -26.02 -20.07
N ALA A 193 6.90 -25.03 -19.59
CA ALA A 193 7.79 -25.13 -18.45
C ALA A 193 7.09 -25.64 -17.18
N ARG A 194 5.86 -25.19 -16.95
CA ARG A 194 5.08 -25.61 -15.78
C ARG A 194 4.41 -26.96 -15.90
N LYS A 195 4.17 -27.46 -17.14
CA LYS A 195 3.38 -28.68 -17.38
C LYS A 195 4.21 -29.88 -17.79
N LEU A 196 5.29 -29.68 -18.53
CA LEU A 196 6.06 -30.78 -19.10
C LEU A 196 7.15 -31.24 -18.11
N PRO A 197 7.33 -32.57 -17.93
CA PRO A 197 8.43 -33.10 -17.13
C PRO A 197 9.76 -33.11 -17.90
N VAL A 198 9.71 -33.13 -19.23
CA VAL A 198 10.87 -33.15 -20.12
C VAL A 198 10.69 -32.15 -21.24
N PHE A 199 11.76 -31.45 -21.62
CA PHE A 199 11.79 -30.49 -22.73
C PHE A 199 13.01 -30.77 -23.65
N PRO A 200 12.89 -30.60 -24.97
CA PRO A 200 14.00 -30.79 -25.86
C PRO A 200 15.09 -29.75 -25.64
N GLU A 201 16.34 -30.21 -25.52
CA GLU A 201 17.50 -29.33 -25.51
C GLU A 201 17.89 -29.02 -26.96
N VAL A 202 17.57 -27.81 -27.38
CA VAL A 202 17.83 -27.37 -28.77
C VAL A 202 18.82 -26.23 -28.77
N ILE A 203 19.78 -26.30 -29.66
CA ILE A 203 20.76 -25.22 -29.90
C ILE A 203 20.07 -24.20 -30.82
N ASN A 204 19.50 -23.16 -30.26
CA ASN A 204 19.01 -22.03 -31.01
C ASN A 204 19.36 -20.74 -30.26
N GLU A 205 19.41 -19.63 -30.98
CA GLU A 205 19.76 -18.31 -30.43
C GLU A 205 18.70 -17.31 -30.86
N ARG A 206 18.22 -16.53 -29.87
CA ARG A 206 17.20 -15.49 -30.07
C ARG A 206 17.56 -14.21 -29.34
N SER A 207 17.46 -13.11 -30.04
CA SER A 207 17.39 -11.81 -29.38
C SER A 207 16.05 -11.68 -28.71
N MET A 208 16.06 -11.18 -27.47
CA MET A 208 14.89 -10.92 -26.66
C MET A 208 15.07 -9.61 -25.93
N LEU A 209 13.98 -9.00 -25.47
CA LEU A 209 14.03 -7.78 -24.70
C LEU A 209 13.05 -7.87 -23.53
N HIS A 210 13.54 -7.75 -22.31
CA HIS A 210 12.67 -7.64 -21.14
C HIS A 210 11.98 -6.28 -21.13
N ILE A 211 10.73 -6.24 -20.66
CA ILE A 211 9.93 -5.02 -20.67
C ILE A 211 10.56 -3.88 -19.84
N ASP A 212 11.22 -4.19 -18.72
CA ASP A 212 11.90 -3.18 -17.89
C ASP A 212 13.10 -2.58 -18.63
N ASN A 213 13.87 -3.39 -19.37
CA ASN A 213 14.98 -2.90 -20.19
C ASN A 213 14.46 -1.99 -21.33
N LEU A 214 13.30 -2.32 -21.92
CA LEU A 214 12.67 -1.45 -22.91
C LEU A 214 12.21 -0.13 -22.29
N CYS A 215 11.56 -0.17 -21.14
CA CYS A 215 11.07 1.04 -20.46
C CYS A 215 12.24 1.95 -20.04
N GLU A 216 13.30 1.37 -19.50
CA GLU A 216 14.52 2.12 -19.17
C GLU A 216 15.15 2.74 -20.41
N PHE A 217 15.25 1.98 -21.50
CA PHE A 217 15.72 2.49 -22.78
C PHE A 217 14.92 3.70 -23.27
N LEU A 218 13.59 3.60 -23.23
CA LEU A 218 12.69 4.67 -23.62
C LEU A 218 12.88 5.93 -22.73
N CYS A 219 13.01 5.75 -21.42
CA CYS A 219 13.27 6.86 -20.52
C CYS A 219 14.57 7.58 -20.89
N GLN A 220 15.63 6.83 -21.10
CA GLN A 220 16.94 7.42 -21.41
C GLN A 220 16.96 8.13 -22.77
N ILE A 221 16.43 7.53 -23.84
CA ILE A 221 16.40 8.17 -25.17
C ILE A 221 15.53 9.44 -25.20
N MET A 222 14.44 9.49 -24.44
CA MET A 222 13.56 10.65 -24.37
C MET A 222 14.12 11.81 -23.51
N LEU A 223 15.01 11.49 -22.57
CA LEU A 223 15.64 12.51 -21.69
C LEU A 223 16.94 13.05 -22.26
N ILE A 224 17.69 12.24 -22.98
CA ILE A 224 19.00 12.60 -23.51
C ILE A 224 18.84 13.09 -24.95
N LYS A 225 19.32 14.29 -25.28
CA LYS A 225 19.44 14.74 -26.67
C LYS A 225 20.60 14.03 -27.35
N LEU A 226 20.46 12.73 -27.61
CA LEU A 226 21.54 11.89 -28.12
C LEU A 226 21.73 11.96 -29.61
N PHE A 227 20.70 12.31 -30.38
CA PHE A 227 20.72 12.17 -31.82
C PHE A 227 20.73 13.53 -32.51
N THR A 228 21.75 13.76 -33.32
CA THR A 228 21.85 14.90 -34.26
C THR A 228 21.05 14.66 -35.52
N LEU A 229 20.74 13.38 -35.82
CA LEU A 229 19.98 12.98 -37.01
C LEU A 229 18.49 13.29 -36.85
N GLU A 230 17.85 13.62 -37.99
CA GLU A 230 16.39 13.89 -38.03
C GLU A 230 15.59 12.61 -37.83
N ALA A 231 16.06 11.49 -38.42
CA ALA A 231 15.47 10.16 -38.24
C ALA A 231 16.51 9.13 -37.81
N VAL A 232 16.18 8.28 -36.84
CA VAL A 232 17.05 7.21 -36.34
C VAL A 232 16.29 5.91 -36.13
N VAL A 233 16.92 4.78 -36.42
CA VAL A 233 16.41 3.43 -36.13
C VAL A 233 17.23 2.84 -34.99
N LEU A 234 16.58 2.43 -33.91
CA LEU A 234 17.19 1.86 -32.73
C LEU A 234 16.70 0.43 -32.47
N ILE A 235 17.62 -0.41 -32.01
CA ILE A 235 17.42 -1.86 -31.88
C ILE A 235 17.78 -2.30 -30.46
N PRO A 236 16.96 -1.99 -29.45
CA PRO A 236 17.24 -2.44 -28.08
C PRO A 236 17.04 -3.94 -27.94
N GLN A 237 17.94 -4.61 -27.21
CA GLN A 237 17.83 -6.02 -26.84
C GLN A 237 18.49 -6.27 -25.48
N ASN A 238 18.24 -7.45 -24.90
CA ASN A 238 18.97 -7.90 -23.70
C ASN A 238 20.47 -8.10 -23.99
N PRO A 239 21.33 -8.11 -22.95
CA PRO A 239 22.79 -8.16 -23.11
C PRO A 239 23.30 -9.43 -23.76
N ALA A 240 22.50 -10.49 -23.81
CA ALA A 240 22.89 -11.78 -24.41
C ALA A 240 21.70 -12.41 -25.16
N TRP A 241 22.07 -13.25 -26.17
CA TRP A 241 21.09 -14.09 -26.84
C TRP A 241 20.64 -15.23 -25.93
N THR A 242 19.38 -15.62 -26.06
CA THR A 242 18.78 -16.63 -25.21
C THR A 242 18.39 -17.87 -25.98
N LYS A 243 18.69 -19.06 -25.42
CA LYS A 243 18.21 -20.35 -25.95
C LYS A 243 16.81 -20.63 -25.41
N THR A 244 15.93 -21.19 -26.24
CA THR A 244 14.58 -21.56 -25.81
C THR A 244 14.58 -22.58 -24.67
N SER A 245 15.52 -23.55 -24.69
CA SER A 245 15.68 -24.54 -23.62
C SER A 245 16.08 -23.93 -22.29
N ASP A 246 17.01 -22.95 -22.31
CA ASP A 246 17.47 -22.28 -21.09
C ASP A 246 16.34 -21.44 -20.46
N MET A 247 15.56 -20.75 -21.30
CA MET A 247 14.38 -20.03 -20.85
C MET A 247 13.35 -20.94 -20.19
N VAL A 248 13.00 -22.07 -20.82
CA VAL A 248 12.03 -23.03 -20.27
C VAL A 248 12.56 -23.63 -18.96
N LYS A 249 13.86 -23.94 -18.88
CA LYS A 249 14.50 -24.46 -17.67
C LYS A 249 14.43 -23.44 -16.52
N LYS A 250 14.78 -22.18 -16.78
CA LYS A 250 14.74 -21.12 -15.76
C LYS A 250 13.33 -20.80 -15.31
N ILE A 251 12.36 -20.76 -16.23
CA ILE A 251 10.92 -20.59 -15.88
C ILE A 251 10.44 -21.73 -14.97
N ALA A 252 10.81 -22.99 -15.28
CA ALA A 252 10.43 -24.13 -14.44
C ALA A 252 11.04 -24.01 -13.04
N GLU A 253 12.32 -23.68 -12.94
CA GLU A 253 13.03 -23.46 -11.67
C GLU A 253 12.36 -22.41 -10.80
N VAL A 254 12.10 -21.21 -11.34
CA VAL A 254 11.43 -20.12 -10.64
C VAL A 254 9.99 -20.50 -10.23
N SER A 255 9.31 -21.33 -11.04
CA SER A 255 7.99 -21.87 -10.71
C SER A 255 8.02 -23.03 -9.69
N GLY A 256 9.18 -23.36 -9.11
CA GLY A 256 9.35 -24.44 -8.14
C GLY A 256 9.21 -25.85 -8.74
N LYS A 257 9.46 -26.01 -10.05
CA LYS A 257 9.36 -27.28 -10.76
C LYS A 257 10.71 -27.72 -11.32
N ARG A 258 10.93 -29.01 -11.37
CA ARG A 258 12.06 -29.62 -12.10
C ARG A 258 11.62 -30.04 -13.51
N ILE A 259 12.33 -29.56 -14.52
CA ILE A 259 12.21 -30.03 -15.90
C ILE A 259 13.54 -30.61 -16.35
N ILE A 260 13.52 -31.74 -17.02
CA ILE A 260 14.72 -32.36 -17.58
C ILE A 260 14.84 -31.91 -19.02
N THR A 261 15.94 -31.26 -19.37
CA THR A 261 16.27 -30.98 -20.78
C THR A 261 17.09 -32.13 -21.37
N THR A 262 16.78 -32.58 -22.59
CA THR A 262 17.44 -33.73 -23.24
C THR A 262 17.58 -33.52 -24.74
N LYS A 263 18.71 -33.97 -25.27
CA LYS A 263 19.00 -33.96 -26.72
C LYS A 263 18.31 -35.12 -27.47
N LEU A 264 17.70 -36.07 -26.75
CA LEU A 264 17.07 -37.27 -27.32
C LEU A 264 16.00 -36.93 -28.38
N PHE A 265 15.28 -35.84 -28.21
CA PHE A 265 14.23 -35.40 -29.13
C PHE A 265 14.72 -34.52 -30.28
N THR A 266 16.00 -34.13 -30.30
CA THR A 266 16.54 -33.20 -31.28
C THR A 266 16.48 -33.76 -32.71
N PRO A 267 16.75 -35.07 -32.98
CA PRO A 267 16.61 -35.65 -34.32
C PRO A 267 15.18 -35.63 -34.84
N ALA A 268 14.20 -35.95 -33.96
CA ALA A 268 12.76 -35.90 -34.31
C ALA A 268 12.29 -34.49 -34.63
N ILE A 269 12.69 -33.50 -33.82
CA ILE A 269 12.39 -32.09 -34.06
C ILE A 269 12.99 -31.60 -35.38
N LYS A 270 14.23 -32.02 -35.69
CA LYS A 270 14.90 -31.70 -36.96
C LYS A 270 14.18 -32.27 -38.16
N LEU A 271 13.61 -33.48 -38.00
CA LEU A 271 12.80 -34.10 -39.04
C LEU A 271 11.46 -33.36 -39.19
N CYS A 272 10.74 -33.08 -38.08
CA CYS A 272 9.47 -32.33 -38.07
C CYS A 272 9.64 -30.92 -38.65
N GLY A 273 10.78 -30.25 -38.44
CA GLY A 273 11.07 -28.93 -39.00
C GLY A 273 11.29 -28.93 -40.52
N LYS A 274 11.48 -30.12 -41.15
CA LYS A 274 11.61 -30.26 -42.61
C LYS A 274 10.32 -30.65 -43.33
N ILE A 275 9.29 -31.08 -42.59
CA ILE A 275 7.99 -31.47 -43.14
C ILE A 275 7.17 -30.21 -43.44
N PRO A 276 6.85 -29.87 -44.70
CA PRO A 276 6.09 -28.66 -45.01
C PRO A 276 4.73 -28.63 -44.33
N GLY A 277 4.32 -27.44 -43.81
CA GLY A 277 3.02 -27.19 -43.21
C GLY A 277 3.06 -26.83 -41.73
N LYS A 278 1.93 -26.86 -41.06
CA LYS A 278 1.74 -26.35 -39.68
C LYS A 278 2.75 -26.89 -38.64
N ILE A 279 3.27 -28.10 -38.82
CA ILE A 279 4.26 -28.71 -37.90
C ILE A 279 5.60 -28.02 -38.02
N SER A 280 6.09 -27.84 -39.28
CA SER A 280 7.31 -27.11 -39.55
C SER A 280 7.26 -25.68 -39.04
N ASP A 281 6.12 -25.00 -39.27
CA ASP A 281 5.92 -23.62 -38.82
C ASP A 281 5.96 -23.54 -37.29
N LEU A 282 5.36 -24.47 -36.59
CA LEU A 282 5.39 -24.54 -35.13
C LEU A 282 6.83 -24.77 -34.60
N VAL A 283 7.56 -25.71 -35.21
CA VAL A 283 8.92 -26.00 -34.85
C VAL A 283 9.87 -24.81 -35.11
N ASN A 284 9.74 -24.17 -36.25
CA ASN A 284 10.54 -22.99 -36.59
C ASN A 284 10.16 -21.78 -35.71
N LYS A 285 8.91 -21.61 -35.38
CA LYS A 285 8.42 -20.58 -34.47
C LYS A 285 8.93 -20.79 -33.02
N ALA A 286 9.06 -22.05 -32.58
CA ALA A 286 9.56 -22.39 -31.26
C ALA A 286 11.10 -22.43 -31.19
N PHE A 287 11.77 -22.96 -32.21
CA PHE A 287 13.19 -23.30 -32.18
C PHE A 287 14.03 -22.67 -33.30
N GLY A 288 13.45 -21.83 -34.17
CA GLY A 288 14.18 -21.07 -35.17
C GLY A 288 15.12 -20.03 -34.56
N ASN A 289 16.13 -19.61 -35.32
CA ASN A 289 17.08 -18.59 -34.92
C ASN A 289 16.65 -17.21 -35.45
N SER A 290 16.72 -16.19 -34.61
CA SER A 290 16.51 -14.79 -35.00
C SER A 290 17.23 -13.89 -34.00
N THR A 291 18.39 -13.37 -34.41
CA THR A 291 19.22 -12.55 -33.54
C THR A 291 19.62 -11.25 -34.24
N TYR A 292 19.78 -10.21 -33.46
CA TYR A 292 20.51 -9.01 -33.81
C TYR A 292 21.96 -9.16 -33.36
N ALA A 293 22.91 -8.62 -34.11
CA ALA A 293 24.26 -8.45 -33.63
C ALA A 293 24.28 -7.63 -32.34
N LEU A 294 24.96 -8.09 -31.30
CA LEU A 294 24.94 -7.46 -29.98
C LEU A 294 25.46 -6.01 -30.04
N ALA A 295 26.43 -5.73 -30.93
CA ALA A 295 26.97 -4.38 -31.12
C ALA A 295 25.87 -3.34 -31.51
N MET A 296 24.86 -3.75 -32.28
CA MET A 296 23.77 -2.85 -32.73
C MET A 296 22.88 -2.32 -31.57
N SER A 297 23.05 -2.85 -30.39
CA SER A 297 22.22 -2.51 -29.21
C SER A 297 23.05 -1.84 -28.12
N GLN A 298 24.27 -1.45 -28.43
CA GLN A 298 25.16 -0.69 -27.55
C GLN A 298 25.15 0.76 -27.99
N TYR A 299 24.75 1.64 -27.08
CA TYR A 299 24.65 3.07 -27.33
C TYR A 299 25.49 3.80 -26.29
N GLU A 300 26.43 4.63 -26.74
CA GLU A 300 27.29 5.40 -25.82
C GLU A 300 26.45 6.32 -24.93
N GLY A 301 26.67 6.24 -23.62
CA GLY A 301 25.92 7.04 -22.63
C GLY A 301 24.50 6.54 -22.30
N ILE A 302 24.07 5.38 -22.85
CA ILE A 302 22.79 4.73 -22.51
C ILE A 302 23.05 3.38 -21.86
N ASP A 303 22.74 3.27 -20.58
CA ASP A 303 22.79 2.00 -19.81
C ASP A 303 21.37 1.56 -19.46
N TYR A 304 20.72 0.86 -20.38
CA TYR A 304 19.32 0.46 -20.27
C TYR A 304 19.10 -1.01 -19.89
N GLN A 305 20.16 -1.80 -19.83
CA GLN A 305 20.08 -3.24 -19.57
C GLN A 305 20.05 -3.51 -18.04
N VAL A 306 19.06 -2.95 -17.37
CA VAL A 306 18.91 -2.95 -15.90
C VAL A 306 18.50 -4.31 -15.32
N VAL A 307 18.13 -5.25 -16.18
CA VAL A 307 17.72 -6.61 -15.80
C VAL A 307 18.44 -7.63 -16.67
N ASP A 308 19.19 -8.52 -16.05
CA ASP A 308 19.81 -9.66 -16.72
C ASP A 308 18.82 -10.80 -17.00
N PHE A 309 19.29 -11.92 -17.58
CA PHE A 309 18.42 -13.03 -17.96
C PHE A 309 17.74 -13.67 -16.75
N GLU A 310 18.48 -13.96 -15.67
CA GLU A 310 17.97 -14.61 -14.46
C GLU A 310 16.94 -13.74 -13.76
N ALA A 311 17.29 -12.49 -13.47
CA ALA A 311 16.42 -11.54 -12.83
C ALA A 311 15.17 -11.24 -13.67
N SER A 312 15.29 -11.22 -15.01
CA SER A 312 14.17 -10.99 -15.92
C SER A 312 13.12 -12.10 -15.83
N ILE A 313 13.53 -13.36 -15.75
CA ILE A 313 12.59 -14.48 -15.57
C ILE A 313 12.02 -14.49 -14.15
N GLU A 314 12.83 -14.20 -13.15
CA GLU A 314 12.35 -14.07 -11.78
C GLU A 314 11.29 -12.97 -11.64
N ARG A 315 11.49 -11.79 -12.20
CA ARG A 315 10.49 -10.70 -12.24
C ARG A 315 9.24 -11.07 -13.03
N THR A 316 9.39 -11.78 -14.15
CA THR A 316 8.27 -12.19 -15.00
C THR A 316 7.41 -13.27 -14.34
N GLU A 317 8.05 -14.27 -13.72
CA GLU A 317 7.41 -15.44 -13.12
C GLU A 317 7.13 -15.28 -11.62
N SER A 318 7.73 -14.28 -10.98
CA SER A 318 7.42 -13.98 -9.58
C SER A 318 5.92 -13.88 -9.44
N ASN A 319 5.37 -14.72 -8.54
CA ASN A 319 4.00 -14.61 -8.05
C ASN A 319 3.82 -13.35 -7.17
N GLU A 320 4.41 -12.23 -7.58
CA GLU A 320 3.81 -10.97 -7.23
C GLU A 320 2.43 -11.01 -7.84
N LYS A 321 1.43 -11.23 -6.99
CA LYS A 321 0.01 -11.12 -7.34
C LYS A 321 -0.13 -9.88 -8.21
N LYS A 322 -0.80 -10.06 -9.37
CA LYS A 322 -1.24 -9.03 -10.30
C LYS A 322 -1.10 -7.63 -9.71
N LYS A 323 -0.11 -6.85 -10.17
CA LYS A 323 0.01 -5.42 -9.82
C LYS A 323 -1.23 -4.61 -10.26
N ASP A 324 -2.13 -5.21 -11.03
CA ASP A 324 -3.40 -4.62 -11.46
C ASP A 324 -4.59 -4.89 -10.52
N GLU A 325 -4.47 -5.82 -9.54
CA GLU A 325 -5.43 -5.88 -8.44
C GLU A 325 -4.84 -5.06 -7.30
N LYS A 326 -5.50 -3.95 -6.94
CA LYS A 326 -5.18 -3.20 -5.72
C LYS A 326 -4.89 -4.17 -4.58
N PRO A 327 -3.79 -4.00 -3.83
CA PRO A 327 -3.51 -4.87 -2.72
C PRO A 327 -4.68 -4.82 -1.74
N LYS A 328 -5.05 -5.97 -1.16
CA LYS A 328 -6.23 -6.07 -0.30
C LYS A 328 -5.82 -6.18 1.16
N ALA A 329 -6.44 -5.36 2.00
CA ALA A 329 -6.24 -5.39 3.45
C ALA A 329 -7.52 -5.82 4.17
N LEU A 330 -7.37 -6.57 5.25
CA LEU A 330 -8.45 -6.92 6.16
C LEU A 330 -8.17 -6.36 7.55
N ILE A 331 -9.04 -5.47 8.01
CA ILE A 331 -9.04 -4.99 9.40
C ILE A 331 -9.99 -5.85 10.23
N VAL A 332 -9.48 -6.45 11.30
CA VAL A 332 -10.28 -7.33 12.18
C VAL A 332 -10.33 -6.80 13.60
N ALA A 333 -11.53 -6.62 14.14
CA ALA A 333 -11.74 -6.27 15.54
C ALA A 333 -12.87 -7.09 16.16
N SER A 334 -12.89 -7.23 17.49
CA SER A 334 -13.97 -8.00 18.13
C SER A 334 -15.34 -7.37 17.91
N VAL A 335 -15.46 -6.03 17.87
CA VAL A 335 -16.71 -5.28 17.80
C VAL A 335 -16.58 -4.06 16.90
N ALA A 336 -17.72 -3.57 16.36
CA ALA A 336 -17.78 -2.41 15.48
C ALA A 336 -17.33 -1.11 16.17
N SER A 337 -17.61 -0.96 17.47
CA SER A 337 -17.16 0.21 18.24
C SER A 337 -15.62 0.34 18.27
N MET A 338 -14.87 -0.74 18.19
CA MET A 338 -13.41 -0.70 18.09
C MET A 338 -12.93 -0.19 16.72
N ILE A 339 -13.72 -0.43 15.67
CA ILE A 339 -13.45 0.13 14.33
C ILE A 339 -13.72 1.64 14.36
N ASP A 340 -14.89 2.05 14.85
CA ASP A 340 -15.30 3.46 14.91
C ASP A 340 -14.31 4.34 15.69
N GLN A 341 -13.89 3.86 16.86
CA GLN A 341 -13.09 4.65 17.80
C GLN A 341 -11.58 4.63 17.51
N PHE A 342 -11.03 3.54 16.91
CA PHE A 342 -9.59 3.32 16.90
C PHE A 342 -9.02 2.94 15.55
N ASN A 343 -9.85 2.65 14.52
CA ASN A 343 -9.34 2.10 13.27
C ASN A 343 -9.70 2.89 12.01
N MET A 344 -10.50 3.93 12.12
CA MET A 344 -10.86 4.74 10.95
C MET A 344 -9.64 5.32 10.25
N GLN A 345 -8.66 5.81 10.99
CA GLN A 345 -7.42 6.36 10.47
C GLN A 345 -6.54 5.29 9.78
N ASN A 346 -6.50 4.08 10.34
CA ASN A 346 -5.78 2.96 9.72
C ASN A 346 -6.42 2.55 8.39
N ILE A 347 -7.75 2.60 8.31
CA ILE A 347 -8.50 2.34 7.08
C ILE A 347 -8.21 3.42 6.05
N GLU A 348 -8.27 4.69 6.44
CA GLU A 348 -7.99 5.83 5.56
C GLU A 348 -6.56 5.78 5.03
N LEU A 349 -5.58 5.52 5.88
CA LEU A 349 -4.18 5.35 5.47
C LEU A 349 -3.98 4.24 4.44
N LEU A 350 -4.67 3.11 4.59
CA LEU A 350 -4.61 2.00 3.62
C LEU A 350 -5.28 2.36 2.30
N LEU A 351 -6.43 3.05 2.32
CA LEU A 351 -7.12 3.53 1.12
C LEU A 351 -6.27 4.55 0.35
N GLU A 352 -5.65 5.51 1.03
CA GLU A 352 -4.71 6.49 0.45
C GLU A 352 -3.51 5.83 -0.23
N LYS A 353 -3.10 4.66 0.26
CA LYS A 353 -2.02 3.85 -0.31
C LYS A 353 -2.49 2.87 -1.39
N GLY A 354 -3.71 3.02 -1.85
CA GLY A 354 -4.27 2.25 -2.95
C GLY A 354 -4.72 0.83 -2.60
N TYR A 355 -4.90 0.51 -1.31
CA TYR A 355 -5.47 -0.78 -0.90
C TYR A 355 -6.98 -0.82 -1.07
N ASP A 356 -7.51 -1.96 -1.49
CA ASP A 356 -8.91 -2.31 -1.22
C ASP A 356 -9.00 -2.79 0.22
N VAL A 357 -9.85 -2.16 1.03
CA VAL A 357 -9.95 -2.47 2.45
C VAL A 357 -11.30 -3.13 2.76
N ASP A 358 -11.23 -4.23 3.51
CA ASP A 358 -12.40 -4.89 4.09
C ASP A 358 -12.30 -4.85 5.62
N VAL A 359 -13.44 -4.82 6.29
CA VAL A 359 -13.55 -4.84 7.76
C VAL A 359 -14.33 -6.07 8.21
N ALA A 360 -13.85 -6.75 9.24
CA ALA A 360 -14.51 -7.89 9.86
C ALA A 360 -14.66 -7.68 11.38
N CYS A 361 -15.90 -7.59 11.88
CA CYS A 361 -16.20 -7.37 13.29
C CYS A 361 -17.58 -7.87 13.66
N ASN A 362 -17.87 -7.98 14.98
CA ASN A 362 -19.23 -8.21 15.46
C ASN A 362 -19.98 -6.87 15.45
N CYS A 363 -20.97 -6.74 14.53
CA CYS A 363 -21.81 -5.55 14.39
C CYS A 363 -23.09 -5.62 15.25
N LYS A 364 -23.37 -6.73 15.93
CA LYS A 364 -24.63 -6.97 16.65
C LYS A 364 -24.47 -6.92 18.15
N GLU A 365 -23.43 -7.58 18.68
CA GLU A 365 -23.30 -7.81 20.11
C GLU A 365 -22.02 -7.21 20.67
N GLY A 366 -22.11 -6.72 21.92
CA GLY A 366 -20.96 -6.29 22.70
C GLY A 366 -20.37 -4.93 22.33
N ASN A 367 -21.05 -4.15 21.51
CA ASN A 367 -20.65 -2.80 21.16
C ASN A 367 -20.88 -1.83 22.33
N THR A 368 -20.06 -0.78 22.39
CA THR A 368 -20.17 0.33 23.35
C THR A 368 -20.82 1.56 22.75
N ILE A 369 -21.21 1.51 21.48
CA ILE A 369 -21.92 2.54 20.73
C ILE A 369 -23.32 2.04 20.38
N SER A 370 -24.28 2.95 20.10
CA SER A 370 -25.65 2.59 19.76
C SER A 370 -25.77 1.93 18.39
N ASP A 371 -26.86 1.23 18.15
CA ASP A 371 -27.13 0.56 16.87
C ASP A 371 -27.24 1.57 15.71
N GLU A 372 -27.76 2.78 15.96
CA GLU A 372 -27.82 3.86 14.98
C GLU A 372 -26.41 4.30 14.57
N ARG A 373 -25.50 4.41 15.53
CA ARG A 373 -24.11 4.76 15.25
C ARG A 373 -23.37 3.65 14.50
N ILE A 374 -23.69 2.37 14.78
CA ILE A 374 -23.14 1.23 14.01
C ILE A 374 -23.63 1.30 12.56
N LYS A 375 -24.92 1.58 12.33
CA LYS A 375 -25.47 1.76 10.98
C LYS A 375 -24.79 2.92 10.25
N ALA A 376 -24.64 4.07 10.92
CA ALA A 376 -23.93 5.23 10.36
C ALA A 376 -22.46 4.92 10.01
N LEU A 377 -21.75 4.16 10.85
CA LEU A 377 -20.40 3.69 10.58
C LEU A 377 -20.35 2.81 9.32
N ILE A 378 -21.27 1.85 9.18
CA ILE A 378 -21.32 0.94 8.02
C ILE A 378 -21.59 1.75 6.74
N GLU A 379 -22.51 2.71 6.75
CA GLU A 379 -22.77 3.56 5.59
C GLU A 379 -21.56 4.46 5.26
N LYS A 380 -20.91 5.05 6.27
CA LYS A 380 -19.66 5.82 6.07
C LYS A 380 -18.56 5.00 5.41
N LEU A 381 -18.38 3.75 5.83
CA LEU A 381 -17.39 2.83 5.25
C LEU A 381 -17.77 2.41 3.83
N LYS A 382 -19.05 2.17 3.57
CA LYS A 382 -19.58 1.83 2.25
C LYS A 382 -19.37 2.96 1.23
N LEU A 383 -19.56 4.23 1.63
CA LEU A 383 -19.26 5.40 0.79
C LEU A 383 -17.78 5.48 0.41
N LYS A 384 -16.88 4.91 1.21
CA LYS A 384 -15.45 4.79 0.94
C LYS A 384 -15.09 3.48 0.20
N ASN A 385 -16.07 2.72 -0.31
CA ASN A 385 -15.92 1.39 -0.91
C ASN A 385 -15.32 0.32 0.02
N VAL A 386 -15.42 0.49 1.33
CA VAL A 386 -14.97 -0.48 2.33
C VAL A 386 -16.13 -1.43 2.67
N LYS A 387 -15.94 -2.73 2.46
CA LYS A 387 -16.94 -3.75 2.80
C LYS A 387 -16.83 -4.14 4.27
N VAL A 388 -17.96 -4.14 4.95
CA VAL A 388 -18.05 -4.55 6.36
C VAL A 388 -18.73 -5.92 6.45
N TYR A 389 -18.00 -6.88 7.03
CA TYR A 389 -18.48 -8.24 7.26
C TYR A 389 -18.82 -8.44 8.74
N HIS A 390 -20.07 -8.79 9.00
CA HIS A 390 -20.45 -9.23 10.35
C HIS A 390 -19.87 -10.60 10.64
N ILE A 391 -18.98 -10.70 11.63
CA ILE A 391 -18.43 -11.95 12.15
C ILE A 391 -18.79 -12.07 13.63
N PRO A 392 -19.37 -13.18 14.10
CA PRO A 392 -19.85 -13.34 15.47
C PRO A 392 -18.70 -13.59 16.46
N ILE A 393 -17.71 -12.69 16.49
CA ILE A 393 -16.56 -12.78 17.40
C ILE A 393 -17.06 -12.58 18.83
N PRO A 394 -16.90 -13.56 19.72
CA PRO A 394 -17.43 -13.46 21.09
C PRO A 394 -16.56 -12.57 21.98
N ARG A 395 -17.17 -11.99 23.01
CA ARG A 395 -16.45 -11.23 24.04
C ARG A 395 -15.85 -12.09 25.15
N LYS A 396 -16.32 -13.32 25.30
CA LYS A 396 -15.85 -14.27 26.33
C LYS A 396 -15.08 -15.41 25.68
N ILE A 397 -13.89 -15.70 26.19
CA ILE A 397 -13.05 -16.79 25.69
C ILE A 397 -13.67 -18.18 25.90
N SER A 398 -14.60 -18.30 26.85
CA SER A 398 -15.37 -19.52 27.13
C SER A 398 -16.36 -19.87 26.00
N ASN A 399 -16.72 -18.94 25.12
CA ASN A 399 -17.58 -19.22 23.96
C ASN A 399 -16.79 -19.86 22.81
N ILE A 400 -16.39 -21.13 23.01
CA ILE A 400 -15.58 -21.90 22.07
C ILE A 400 -16.29 -22.07 20.71
N LYS A 401 -17.63 -22.22 20.71
CA LYS A 401 -18.42 -22.35 19.48
C LYS A 401 -18.31 -21.08 18.63
N GLY A 402 -18.51 -19.92 19.23
CA GLY A 402 -18.38 -18.62 18.58
C GLY A 402 -16.95 -18.41 18.04
N ILE A 403 -15.92 -18.77 18.81
CA ILE A 403 -14.51 -18.70 18.39
C ILE A 403 -14.27 -19.58 17.15
N LYS A 404 -14.71 -20.84 17.13
CA LYS A 404 -14.55 -21.77 15.99
C LYS A 404 -15.25 -21.26 14.74
N THR A 405 -16.49 -20.76 14.88
CA THR A 405 -17.26 -20.16 13.77
C THR A 405 -16.50 -18.98 13.18
N SER A 406 -16.08 -18.02 14.03
CA SER A 406 -15.37 -16.82 13.57
C SER A 406 -14.04 -17.16 12.87
N ILE A 407 -13.26 -18.13 13.37
CA ILE A 407 -12.04 -18.61 12.71
C ILE A 407 -12.36 -19.16 11.33
N THR A 408 -13.44 -19.95 11.20
CA THR A 408 -13.83 -20.58 9.94
C THR A 408 -14.25 -19.52 8.90
N GLU A 409 -15.04 -18.54 9.30
CA GLU A 409 -15.51 -17.46 8.42
C GLU A 409 -14.36 -16.58 7.95
N ILE A 410 -13.49 -16.10 8.85
CA ILE A 410 -12.32 -15.30 8.48
C ILE A 410 -11.37 -16.12 7.58
N ARG A 411 -11.19 -17.41 7.84
CA ARG A 411 -10.37 -18.28 6.97
C ARG A 411 -10.94 -18.40 5.56
N LYS A 412 -12.27 -18.52 5.42
CA LYS A 412 -12.95 -18.51 4.11
C LYS A 412 -12.72 -17.17 3.39
N MET A 413 -12.85 -16.05 4.10
CA MET A 413 -12.57 -14.71 3.56
C MET A 413 -11.12 -14.61 3.05
N CYS A 414 -10.14 -15.03 3.85
CA CYS A 414 -8.73 -15.01 3.45
C CYS A 414 -8.47 -15.85 2.19
N LYS A 415 -9.13 -17.01 2.07
CA LYS A 415 -8.99 -17.88 0.89
C LYS A 415 -9.64 -17.27 -0.36
N LYS A 416 -10.82 -16.64 -0.21
CA LYS A 416 -11.60 -16.09 -1.32
C LYS A 416 -11.04 -14.78 -1.86
N ASN A 417 -10.67 -13.85 -0.96
CA ASN A 417 -10.38 -12.46 -1.34
C ASN A 417 -8.89 -12.17 -1.59
N GLY A 418 -7.99 -13.08 -1.18
CA GLY A 418 -6.56 -12.93 -1.46
C GLY A 418 -5.88 -11.75 -0.75
N TYR A 419 -6.25 -11.44 0.50
CA TYR A 419 -5.64 -10.36 1.27
C TYR A 419 -4.12 -10.48 1.35
N THR A 420 -3.43 -9.35 1.18
CA THR A 420 -1.97 -9.22 1.32
C THR A 420 -1.56 -8.75 2.71
N LEU A 421 -2.48 -8.07 3.40
CA LEU A 421 -2.29 -7.54 4.76
C LEU A 421 -3.51 -7.86 5.62
N MET A 422 -3.28 -8.25 6.86
CA MET A 422 -4.30 -8.32 7.91
C MET A 422 -3.81 -7.54 9.12
N HIS A 423 -4.62 -6.58 9.59
CA HIS A 423 -4.37 -5.89 10.84
C HIS A 423 -5.49 -6.21 11.82
N CYS A 424 -5.16 -6.84 12.93
CA CYS A 424 -6.13 -7.27 13.93
C CYS A 424 -5.96 -6.55 15.27
N HIS A 425 -7.10 -6.34 15.92
CA HIS A 425 -7.24 -5.58 17.15
C HIS A 425 -8.03 -6.36 18.19
N SER A 426 -7.95 -5.95 19.44
CA SER A 426 -8.61 -6.56 20.60
C SER A 426 -8.18 -8.01 20.88
N PRO A 427 -8.20 -8.45 22.15
CA PRO A 427 -7.60 -9.74 22.53
C PRO A 427 -8.20 -10.93 21.80
N ILE A 428 -9.52 -11.14 21.90
CA ILE A 428 -10.18 -12.30 21.28
C ILE A 428 -10.23 -12.16 19.76
N GLY A 429 -10.52 -10.95 19.24
CA GLY A 429 -10.53 -10.67 17.81
C GLY A 429 -9.19 -11.00 17.16
N SER A 430 -8.09 -10.61 17.81
CA SER A 430 -6.75 -10.89 17.29
C SER A 430 -6.36 -12.37 17.35
N VAL A 431 -6.76 -13.09 18.39
CA VAL A 431 -6.53 -14.54 18.48
C VAL A 431 -7.23 -15.27 17.33
N VAL A 432 -8.53 -14.97 17.14
CA VAL A 432 -9.34 -15.52 16.04
C VAL A 432 -8.71 -15.20 14.68
N ALA A 433 -8.34 -13.95 14.46
CA ALA A 433 -7.76 -13.47 13.20
C ALA A 433 -6.42 -14.14 12.89
N ARG A 434 -5.48 -14.17 13.84
CA ARG A 434 -4.14 -14.76 13.67
C ARG A 434 -4.20 -16.26 13.39
N ILE A 435 -5.10 -17.01 14.07
CA ILE A 435 -5.31 -18.43 13.81
C ILE A 435 -5.93 -18.66 12.43
N ALA A 436 -6.93 -17.86 12.06
CA ALA A 436 -7.55 -17.93 10.74
C ALA A 436 -6.58 -17.63 9.60
N ALA A 437 -5.69 -16.66 9.81
CA ALA A 437 -4.70 -16.19 8.87
C ALA A 437 -3.52 -17.13 8.61
N CYS A 438 -3.33 -18.17 9.42
CA CYS A 438 -2.13 -19.01 9.43
C CYS A 438 -1.71 -19.50 8.03
N ASN A 439 -2.65 -20.01 7.23
CA ASN A 439 -2.37 -20.51 5.88
C ASN A 439 -2.12 -19.36 4.86
N ALA A 440 -2.82 -18.25 4.98
CA ALA A 440 -2.64 -17.09 4.11
C ALA A 440 -1.30 -16.40 4.41
N ARG A 441 -0.89 -16.36 5.68
CA ARG A 441 0.42 -15.86 6.11
C ARG A 441 1.58 -16.67 5.52
N LYS A 442 1.48 -18.02 5.49
CA LYS A 442 2.46 -18.89 4.81
C LYS A 442 2.57 -18.60 3.31
N LYS A 443 1.54 -18.00 2.71
CA LYS A 443 1.49 -17.59 1.30
C LYS A 443 1.86 -16.11 1.08
N GLY A 444 2.43 -15.44 2.07
CA GLY A 444 2.93 -14.08 1.96
C GLY A 444 2.03 -12.97 2.52
N MET A 445 0.86 -13.28 3.12
CA MET A 445 0.06 -12.25 3.78
C MET A 445 0.75 -11.74 5.05
N LYS A 446 0.93 -10.42 5.19
CA LYS A 446 1.48 -9.79 6.38
C LYS A 446 0.42 -9.72 7.49
N VAL A 447 0.72 -10.20 8.68
CA VAL A 447 -0.20 -10.20 9.83
C VAL A 447 0.33 -9.27 10.91
N ILE A 448 -0.44 -8.22 11.19
CA ILE A 448 -0.15 -7.20 12.19
C ILE A 448 -1.17 -7.30 13.32
N TYR A 449 -0.71 -7.19 14.56
CA TYR A 449 -1.57 -7.14 15.72
C TYR A 449 -1.25 -5.93 16.60
N THR A 450 -2.25 -5.08 16.85
CA THR A 450 -2.14 -4.02 17.87
C THR A 450 -2.79 -4.45 19.17
N ALA A 451 -1.96 -4.61 20.20
CA ALA A 451 -2.38 -4.89 21.57
C ALA A 451 -2.72 -3.57 22.28
N HIS A 452 -4.01 -3.31 22.51
CA HIS A 452 -4.50 -2.14 23.25
C HIS A 452 -4.33 -2.27 24.77
N GLY A 453 -3.54 -3.22 25.21
CA GLY A 453 -3.19 -3.56 26.60
C GLY A 453 -3.39 -5.03 26.87
N PHE A 454 -2.33 -5.73 27.27
CA PHE A 454 -2.41 -7.14 27.63
C PHE A 454 -3.31 -7.33 28.87
N HIS A 455 -3.99 -8.47 28.94
CA HIS A 455 -4.79 -8.84 30.12
C HIS A 455 -3.94 -9.37 31.28
N PHE A 456 -2.68 -9.63 31.03
CA PHE A 456 -1.65 -10.05 31.99
C PHE A 456 -0.60 -8.94 32.08
N TYR A 457 -0.49 -8.33 33.24
CA TYR A 457 0.39 -7.20 33.54
C TYR A 457 0.77 -7.27 35.05
N LYS A 458 1.69 -6.45 35.50
CA LYS A 458 2.13 -6.42 36.91
C LYS A 458 0.94 -6.06 37.80
N GLY A 459 0.52 -6.99 38.67
CA GLY A 459 -0.68 -6.83 39.53
C GLY A 459 -1.98 -7.40 38.94
N ALA A 460 -1.97 -7.96 37.71
CA ALA A 460 -3.15 -8.63 37.16
C ALA A 460 -3.47 -9.94 37.94
N PRO A 461 -4.76 -10.33 38.02
CA PRO A 461 -5.16 -11.58 38.67
C PRO A 461 -4.40 -12.79 38.07
N LYS A 462 -3.99 -13.75 38.95
CA LYS A 462 -3.25 -14.94 38.51
C LYS A 462 -3.94 -15.72 37.40
N LYS A 463 -5.28 -15.79 37.39
CA LYS A 463 -6.08 -16.41 36.34
C LYS A 463 -5.83 -15.81 34.95
N ASN A 464 -5.56 -14.51 34.87
CA ASN A 464 -5.29 -13.85 33.61
C ASN A 464 -3.91 -14.27 33.05
N TRP A 465 -2.94 -14.46 33.88
CA TRP A 465 -1.63 -15.00 33.53
C TRP A 465 -1.72 -16.44 33.04
N LEU A 466 -2.52 -17.27 33.69
CA LEU A 466 -2.70 -18.67 33.31
C LEU A 466 -3.45 -18.86 31.99
N VAL A 467 -4.38 -17.98 31.66
CA VAL A 467 -5.23 -18.11 30.47
C VAL A 467 -4.70 -17.29 29.31
N PHE A 468 -4.52 -15.99 29.47
CA PHE A 468 -4.23 -15.08 28.36
C PHE A 468 -2.77 -15.09 27.91
N TYR A 469 -1.82 -15.24 28.85
CA TYR A 469 -0.40 -15.22 28.48
C TYR A 469 0.02 -16.40 27.59
N PRO A 470 -0.33 -17.68 27.88
CA PRO A 470 0.00 -18.79 26.98
C PRO A 470 -0.59 -18.63 25.59
N ILE A 471 -1.84 -18.16 25.49
CA ILE A 471 -2.54 -17.94 24.23
C ILE A 471 -1.83 -16.85 23.42
N GLU A 472 -1.53 -15.71 24.04
CA GLU A 472 -0.83 -14.62 23.36
C GLU A 472 0.59 -15.03 22.94
N LYS A 473 1.32 -15.77 23.78
CA LYS A 473 2.64 -16.30 23.45
C LYS A 473 2.61 -17.28 22.28
N MET A 474 1.59 -18.12 22.20
CA MET A 474 1.36 -19.03 21.06
C MET A 474 1.03 -18.23 19.80
N CYS A 475 0.06 -17.32 19.86
CA CYS A 475 -0.37 -16.51 18.73
C CYS A 475 0.70 -15.52 18.25
N SER A 476 1.63 -15.12 19.12
CA SER A 476 2.74 -14.25 18.71
C SER A 476 3.62 -14.88 17.62
N LYS A 477 3.73 -16.23 17.56
CA LYS A 477 4.42 -16.94 16.47
C LYS A 477 3.71 -16.80 15.12
N LEU A 478 2.43 -16.45 15.13
CA LEU A 478 1.58 -16.24 13.94
C LEU A 478 1.51 -14.76 13.55
N THR A 479 2.36 -13.92 14.12
CA THR A 479 2.33 -12.47 13.99
C THR A 479 3.61 -11.99 13.31
N ASP A 480 3.51 -11.18 12.27
CA ASP A 480 4.68 -10.56 11.64
C ASP A 480 5.10 -9.30 12.40
N VAL A 481 4.12 -8.45 12.76
CA VAL A 481 4.39 -7.28 13.60
C VAL A 481 3.41 -7.23 14.76
N LEU A 482 3.94 -7.21 15.98
CA LEU A 482 3.19 -6.95 17.22
C LEU A 482 3.41 -5.50 17.62
N ILE A 483 2.33 -4.73 17.65
CA ILE A 483 2.34 -3.34 18.11
C ILE A 483 1.79 -3.29 19.52
N THR A 484 2.50 -2.62 20.42
CA THR A 484 2.05 -2.31 21.79
C THR A 484 1.91 -0.80 21.94
N ILE A 485 0.96 -0.36 22.77
CA ILE A 485 0.63 1.07 22.91
C ILE A 485 1.14 1.70 24.21
N ASN A 486 1.75 0.94 25.10
CA ASN A 486 2.39 1.41 26.34
C ASN A 486 3.73 0.73 26.55
N GLN A 487 4.60 1.36 27.37
CA GLN A 487 5.97 0.91 27.58
C GLN A 487 6.06 -0.40 28.36
N GLU A 488 5.19 -0.62 29.35
CA GLU A 488 5.19 -1.88 30.14
C GLU A 488 4.95 -3.08 29.22
N ASP A 489 3.91 -3.02 28.37
CA ASP A 489 3.58 -4.08 27.43
C ASP A 489 4.67 -4.23 26.36
N TYR A 490 5.30 -3.14 25.90
CA TYR A 490 6.41 -3.18 24.95
C TYR A 490 7.62 -3.93 25.50
N ILE A 491 8.09 -3.54 26.68
CA ILE A 491 9.24 -4.19 27.35
C ILE A 491 8.93 -5.67 27.59
N PHE A 492 7.72 -5.97 28.06
CA PHE A 492 7.27 -7.33 28.26
C PHE A 492 7.26 -8.14 26.97
N ALA A 493 6.68 -7.57 25.90
CA ALA A 493 6.58 -8.23 24.61
C ALA A 493 7.96 -8.52 24.02
N LYS A 494 8.88 -7.56 24.05
CA LYS A 494 10.28 -7.74 23.61
C LYS A 494 10.96 -8.93 24.27
N LYS A 495 10.70 -9.16 25.56
CA LYS A 495 11.32 -10.24 26.34
C LYS A 495 10.63 -11.59 26.15
N HIS A 496 9.31 -11.63 25.95
CA HIS A 496 8.53 -12.87 26.10
C HIS A 496 7.76 -13.31 24.87
N MET A 497 7.50 -12.41 23.89
CA MET A 497 6.73 -12.74 22.69
C MET A 497 7.64 -13.14 21.52
N LYS A 498 7.07 -13.84 20.51
CA LYS A 498 7.79 -14.44 19.38
C LYS A 498 7.31 -13.90 18.03
N ALA A 499 6.75 -12.68 17.99
CA ALA A 499 6.47 -12.01 16.73
C ALA A 499 7.77 -11.70 15.97
N LYS A 500 7.74 -11.63 14.65
CA LYS A 500 8.94 -11.33 13.87
C LYS A 500 9.49 -9.93 14.19
N LYS A 501 8.58 -8.95 14.37
CA LYS A 501 8.92 -7.59 14.79
C LYS A 501 8.01 -7.16 15.92
N ILE A 502 8.54 -6.43 16.90
CA ILE A 502 7.78 -5.86 18.01
C ILE A 502 8.02 -4.36 18.02
N GLU A 503 6.94 -3.60 17.89
CA GLU A 503 6.96 -2.16 17.77
C GLU A 503 6.19 -1.47 18.89
N TYR A 504 6.60 -0.25 19.19
CA TYR A 504 5.90 0.64 20.10
C TYR A 504 5.31 1.81 19.35
N ILE A 505 3.98 1.96 19.43
CA ILE A 505 3.26 3.14 18.95
C ILE A 505 2.49 3.72 20.13
N PRO A 506 2.68 5.00 20.49
CA PRO A 506 2.08 5.58 21.68
C PRO A 506 0.58 5.88 21.47
N GLY A 507 -0.26 4.87 21.57
CA GLY A 507 -1.72 4.99 21.43
C GLY A 507 -2.20 5.08 19.98
N VAL A 508 -3.35 5.71 19.80
CA VAL A 508 -4.01 5.91 18.49
C VAL A 508 -3.82 7.33 17.94
N GLY A 509 -3.15 8.18 18.72
CA GLY A 509 -2.99 9.60 18.41
C GLY A 509 -4.21 10.44 18.78
N ILE A 510 -3.98 11.72 18.95
CA ILE A 510 -5.03 12.73 19.21
C ILE A 510 -4.87 13.92 18.28
N ASP A 511 -5.99 14.53 17.92
CA ASP A 511 -6.01 15.81 17.21
C ASP A 511 -5.83 16.96 18.20
N ILE A 512 -4.58 17.35 18.40
CA ILE A 512 -4.21 18.41 19.37
C ILE A 512 -4.87 19.74 19.02
N LYS A 513 -5.07 20.05 17.74
CA LYS A 513 -5.67 21.33 17.32
C LYS A 513 -7.08 21.49 17.84
N LYS A 514 -7.82 20.38 17.94
CA LYS A 514 -9.18 20.37 18.49
C LYS A 514 -9.26 20.79 19.96
N PHE A 515 -8.20 20.59 20.72
CA PHE A 515 -8.14 20.83 22.16
C PHE A 515 -7.38 22.11 22.54
N ASN A 516 -6.75 22.78 21.60
CA ASN A 516 -5.97 24.02 21.79
C ASN A 516 -6.55 25.16 20.94
N ASN A 517 -7.86 25.40 21.04
CA ASN A 517 -8.53 26.50 20.33
C ASN A 517 -8.48 27.78 21.15
N GLY A 518 -7.70 28.78 20.67
CA GLY A 518 -7.56 30.10 21.31
C GLY A 518 -8.81 30.99 21.36
N GLU A 519 -9.88 30.63 20.64
CA GLU A 519 -11.13 31.43 20.53
C GLU A 519 -12.26 30.97 21.48
N PHE A 520 -11.96 30.07 22.44
CA PHE A 520 -12.98 29.51 23.34
C PHE A 520 -13.30 30.45 24.51
N ASP A 521 -14.59 30.84 24.65
CA ASP A 521 -15.08 31.62 25.80
C ASP A 521 -15.29 30.72 27.04
N ARG A 522 -14.22 30.59 27.82
CA ARG A 522 -14.20 29.78 29.04
C ARG A 522 -15.20 30.31 30.07
N ALA A 523 -15.41 31.63 30.17
CA ALA A 523 -16.28 32.24 31.16
C ALA A 523 -17.76 31.93 30.85
N ALA A 524 -18.17 32.07 29.60
CA ALA A 524 -19.53 31.73 29.17
C ALA A 524 -19.83 30.25 29.40
N LYS A 525 -18.91 29.34 29.09
CA LYS A 525 -19.10 27.88 29.27
C LYS A 525 -19.19 27.49 30.75
N ARG A 526 -18.35 28.11 31.59
CA ARG A 526 -18.42 27.87 33.05
C ARG A 526 -19.74 28.35 33.63
N LYS A 527 -20.27 29.49 33.20
CA LYS A 527 -21.58 29.98 33.58
C LYS A 527 -22.70 29.02 33.13
N GLU A 528 -22.63 28.48 31.89
CA GLU A 528 -23.56 27.45 31.41
C GLU A 528 -23.55 26.21 32.31
N LEU A 529 -22.37 25.83 32.83
CA LEU A 529 -22.20 24.70 33.75
C LEU A 529 -22.56 25.02 35.22
N GLY A 530 -22.98 26.23 35.53
CA GLY A 530 -23.38 26.65 36.89
C GLY A 530 -22.19 26.87 37.84
N LEU A 531 -21.04 27.30 37.30
CA LEU A 531 -19.81 27.56 38.04
C LEU A 531 -19.59 29.07 38.23
N ASP A 532 -19.23 29.47 39.43
CA ASP A 532 -18.74 30.80 39.74
C ASP A 532 -17.24 30.95 39.41
N ALA A 533 -16.74 32.20 39.47
CA ALA A 533 -15.38 32.53 39.10
C ALA A 533 -14.32 31.79 39.95
N ASP A 534 -14.59 31.60 41.23
CA ASP A 534 -13.69 31.01 42.22
C ASP A 534 -13.87 29.51 42.40
N ASP A 535 -14.87 28.92 41.73
CA ASP A 535 -15.09 27.47 41.79
C ASP A 535 -13.95 26.71 41.08
N ILE A 536 -13.64 25.54 41.60
CA ILE A 536 -12.68 24.62 41.04
C ILE A 536 -13.40 23.48 40.33
N MET A 537 -13.27 23.39 39.04
CA MET A 537 -13.84 22.33 38.19
C MET A 537 -12.90 21.16 38.08
N LEU A 538 -13.22 20.06 38.77
CA LEU A 538 -12.60 18.75 38.50
C LEU A 538 -13.36 18.08 37.38
N LEU A 539 -12.65 17.56 36.37
CA LEU A 539 -13.25 16.85 35.22
C LEU A 539 -12.73 15.41 35.12
N SER A 540 -13.64 14.47 34.92
CA SER A 540 -13.35 13.12 34.40
C SER A 540 -14.10 12.87 33.11
N VAL A 541 -13.49 12.16 32.16
CA VAL A 541 -14.13 11.73 30.92
C VAL A 541 -14.01 10.21 30.78
N GLY A 542 -15.13 9.51 30.77
CA GLY A 542 -15.17 8.05 30.65
C GLY A 542 -16.46 7.43 31.19
N GLU A 543 -16.62 6.12 30.97
CA GLU A 543 -17.78 5.36 31.38
C GLU A 543 -17.99 5.39 32.93
N LEU A 544 -19.24 5.37 33.37
CA LEU A 544 -19.59 5.24 34.82
C LEU A 544 -19.60 3.75 35.18
N ASN A 545 -18.44 3.14 35.33
CA ASN A 545 -18.30 1.74 35.69
C ASN A 545 -17.24 1.50 36.77
N GLN A 546 -17.13 0.27 37.25
CA GLN A 546 -16.20 -0.08 38.31
C GLN A 546 -14.73 0.15 37.93
N ASN A 547 -14.35 -0.02 36.65
CA ASN A 547 -12.98 0.18 36.22
C ASN A 547 -12.54 1.65 36.28
N LYS A 548 -13.45 2.60 36.00
CA LYS A 548 -13.15 4.04 36.02
C LYS A 548 -13.07 4.60 37.44
N ASN A 549 -13.64 3.90 38.44
CA ASN A 549 -13.41 4.13 39.89
C ASN A 549 -13.68 5.58 40.37
N HIS A 550 -14.69 6.22 39.80
CA HIS A 550 -15.06 7.62 40.16
C HIS A 550 -15.39 7.78 41.65
N GLU A 551 -15.77 6.70 42.33
CA GLU A 551 -16.11 6.70 43.74
C GLU A 551 -14.97 7.17 44.67
N VAL A 552 -13.71 6.87 44.30
CA VAL A 552 -12.55 7.29 45.10
C VAL A 552 -12.37 8.82 45.09
N ILE A 553 -12.72 9.46 43.99
CA ILE A 553 -12.69 10.95 43.90
C ILE A 553 -13.80 11.58 44.70
N ILE A 554 -15.03 11.02 44.64
CA ILE A 554 -16.16 11.51 45.46
C ILE A 554 -15.85 11.42 46.96
N LYS A 555 -15.27 10.29 47.41
CA LYS A 555 -14.83 10.12 48.79
C LYS A 555 -13.73 11.12 49.18
N ALA A 556 -12.74 11.29 48.27
CA ALA A 556 -11.63 12.22 48.49
C ALA A 556 -12.12 13.68 48.61
N ILE A 557 -13.04 14.13 47.75
CA ILE A 557 -13.62 15.48 47.82
C ILE A 557 -14.48 15.65 49.06
N GLY A 558 -15.35 14.68 49.39
CA GLY A 558 -16.21 14.74 50.58
C GLY A 558 -15.49 14.78 51.91
N ALA A 559 -14.18 14.44 51.91
CA ALA A 559 -13.32 14.58 53.09
C ALA A 559 -12.50 15.91 53.09
N LEU A 560 -12.81 16.85 52.15
CA LEU A 560 -12.25 18.20 52.11
C LEU A 560 -13.29 19.20 52.67
N GLU A 561 -12.80 20.20 53.41
CA GLU A 561 -13.65 21.29 53.90
C GLU A 561 -13.96 22.36 52.83
N ASN A 562 -13.39 22.22 51.64
CA ASN A 562 -13.52 23.19 50.55
C ASN A 562 -14.83 22.98 49.76
N GLN A 563 -15.79 23.87 49.94
CA GLN A 563 -17.12 23.87 49.30
C GLN A 563 -17.09 24.37 47.84
N ASN A 564 -15.95 24.88 47.33
CA ASN A 564 -15.86 25.45 45.98
C ASN A 564 -15.37 24.42 44.95
N ILE A 565 -15.30 23.12 45.30
CA ILE A 565 -14.88 22.07 44.39
C ILE A 565 -16.11 21.37 43.81
N HIS A 566 -16.24 21.42 42.49
CA HIS A 566 -17.30 20.77 41.72
C HIS A 566 -16.69 19.61 40.91
N TYR A 567 -17.31 18.44 40.96
CA TYR A 567 -16.84 17.27 40.21
C TYR A 567 -17.77 16.96 39.04
N PHE A 568 -17.23 17.11 37.83
CA PHE A 568 -17.95 16.85 36.59
C PHE A 568 -17.48 15.52 35.96
N ILE A 569 -18.43 14.70 35.54
CA ILE A 569 -18.13 13.44 34.84
C ILE A 569 -18.90 13.41 33.52
N ALA A 570 -18.15 13.38 32.39
CA ALA A 570 -18.73 13.20 31.07
C ALA A 570 -18.66 11.71 30.67
N GLY A 571 -19.79 11.03 30.68
CA GLY A 571 -19.96 9.63 30.37
C GLY A 571 -21.27 9.05 30.88
N LYS A 572 -21.55 7.80 30.45
CA LYS A 572 -22.73 7.02 30.91
C LYS A 572 -22.26 5.66 31.43
N GLY A 573 -23.03 5.01 32.24
CA GLY A 573 -22.73 3.67 32.72
C GLY A 573 -23.62 3.18 33.83
N ASP A 574 -23.39 1.94 34.26
CA ASP A 574 -24.22 1.23 35.27
C ASP A 574 -24.06 1.73 36.72
N LYS A 575 -23.05 2.57 36.97
CA LYS A 575 -22.80 3.13 38.30
C LYS A 575 -23.42 4.50 38.54
N GLU A 576 -24.22 5.03 37.63
CA GLU A 576 -24.76 6.39 37.70
C GLU A 576 -25.51 6.65 39.04
N GLU A 577 -26.50 5.82 39.36
CA GLU A 577 -27.30 5.96 40.58
C GLU A 577 -26.47 5.75 41.86
N PHE A 578 -25.50 4.84 41.81
CA PHE A 578 -24.58 4.61 42.92
C PHE A 578 -23.74 5.87 43.22
N LEU A 579 -23.21 6.52 42.18
CA LEU A 579 -22.35 7.70 42.31
C LEU A 579 -23.17 8.92 42.79
N LYS A 580 -24.43 9.11 42.37
CA LYS A 580 -25.32 10.14 42.88
C LYS A 580 -25.55 10.00 44.38
N LYS A 581 -25.98 8.81 44.81
CA LYS A 581 -26.21 8.53 46.25
C LYS A 581 -24.94 8.72 47.09
N LEU A 582 -23.78 8.31 46.58
CA LEU A 582 -22.52 8.49 47.28
C LEU A 582 -22.15 9.98 47.42
N ALA A 583 -22.39 10.79 46.36
CA ALA A 583 -22.11 12.22 46.38
C ALA A 583 -23.00 12.95 47.38
N GLU A 584 -24.31 12.61 47.42
CA GLU A 584 -25.25 13.13 48.43
C GLU A 584 -24.79 12.78 49.85
N GLN A 585 -24.45 11.52 50.11
CA GLN A 585 -23.95 11.07 51.42
C GLN A 585 -22.64 11.77 51.88
N LYS A 586 -21.84 12.19 50.92
CA LYS A 586 -20.56 12.85 51.17
C LYS A 586 -20.58 14.36 50.99
N ASN A 587 -21.77 14.96 50.73
CA ASN A 587 -21.98 16.39 50.49
C ASN A 587 -21.06 16.93 49.39
N VAL A 588 -20.94 16.20 48.24
CA VAL A 588 -20.09 16.56 47.11
C VAL A 588 -20.97 17.12 45.98
N LYS A 589 -20.60 18.27 45.44
CA LYS A 589 -21.22 18.87 44.25
C LYS A 589 -20.82 18.04 43.00
N LEU A 590 -21.60 17.00 42.70
CA LEU A 590 -21.39 16.09 41.58
C LEU A 590 -22.29 16.45 40.40
N HIS A 591 -21.70 16.58 39.20
CA HIS A 591 -22.41 16.86 37.94
C HIS A 591 -22.17 15.71 36.95
N LEU A 592 -23.20 14.89 36.71
CA LEU A 592 -23.17 13.83 35.70
C LEU A 592 -23.68 14.34 34.36
N LEU A 593 -22.81 14.58 33.41
CA LEU A 593 -23.13 15.25 32.14
C LEU A 593 -23.68 14.30 31.06
N GLY A 594 -23.68 12.98 31.32
CA GLY A 594 -24.04 12.00 30.31
C GLY A 594 -23.07 11.97 29.16
N TYR A 595 -23.52 11.50 27.99
CA TYR A 595 -22.69 11.49 26.78
C TYR A 595 -22.66 12.92 26.18
N ARG A 596 -21.42 13.42 25.96
CA ARG A 596 -21.19 14.80 25.47
C ARG A 596 -20.41 14.74 24.15
N THR A 597 -20.68 15.68 23.25
CA THR A 597 -19.93 15.87 21.96
C THR A 597 -19.02 17.09 22.01
N ASP A 598 -19.24 18.01 22.92
CA ASP A 598 -18.47 19.22 23.19
C ASP A 598 -17.33 19.00 24.20
N ILE A 599 -16.67 17.83 24.12
CA ILE A 599 -15.63 17.41 25.08
C ILE A 599 -14.47 18.40 25.13
N SER A 600 -14.07 19.00 24.00
CA SER A 600 -12.98 19.99 23.98
C SER A 600 -13.33 21.24 24.81
N GLU A 601 -14.60 21.69 24.80
CA GLU A 601 -15.07 22.81 25.59
C GLU A 601 -15.03 22.48 27.09
N LEU A 602 -15.41 21.24 27.45
CA LEU A 602 -15.34 20.78 28.85
C LEU A 602 -13.92 20.72 29.38
N TYR A 603 -12.95 20.22 28.57
CA TYR A 603 -11.54 20.25 28.96
C TYR A 603 -11.03 21.69 29.14
N ASN A 604 -11.34 22.59 28.20
CA ASN A 604 -10.92 23.99 28.29
C ASN A 604 -11.59 24.77 29.42
N SER A 605 -12.73 24.31 29.93
CA SER A 605 -13.47 24.88 31.10
C SER A 605 -12.93 24.39 32.44
N ALA A 606 -12.33 23.21 32.48
CA ALA A 606 -11.87 22.57 33.70
C ALA A 606 -10.57 23.22 34.29
N ASP A 607 -10.33 22.95 35.57
CA ASP A 607 -9.13 23.39 36.29
C ASP A 607 -8.17 22.21 36.55
N ILE A 608 -8.71 21.02 36.77
CA ILE A 608 -7.92 19.80 37.05
C ILE A 608 -8.63 18.62 36.41
N PHE A 609 -7.85 17.79 35.70
CA PHE A 609 -8.33 16.50 35.21
C PHE A 609 -8.01 15.39 36.22
N VAL A 610 -9.04 14.62 36.58
CA VAL A 610 -8.89 13.49 37.51
C VAL A 610 -9.24 12.17 36.81
N PHE A 611 -8.33 11.17 36.92
CA PHE A 611 -8.50 9.90 36.18
C PHE A 611 -8.10 8.70 37.07
N PRO A 612 -9.04 8.25 37.94
CA PRO A 612 -8.76 7.27 38.96
C PRO A 612 -8.90 5.81 38.49
N SER A 613 -8.88 5.55 37.20
CA SER A 613 -9.08 4.21 36.62
C SER A 613 -8.20 3.14 37.25
N ILE A 614 -8.73 1.94 37.42
CA ILE A 614 -8.00 0.79 37.99
C ILE A 614 -7.11 0.15 36.92
N ARG A 615 -7.50 0.21 35.66
CA ARG A 615 -6.79 -0.39 34.54
C ARG A 615 -6.99 0.37 33.24
N GLU A 616 -5.88 0.68 32.56
CA GLU A 616 -5.88 1.27 31.21
C GLU A 616 -4.79 0.65 30.33
N GLY A 617 -4.93 0.82 29.01
CA GLY A 617 -3.84 0.58 28.06
C GLY A 617 -3.00 1.83 27.88
N LEU A 618 -3.51 2.80 27.10
CA LEU A 618 -3.08 4.19 27.03
C LEU A 618 -4.34 5.03 26.82
N SER A 619 -4.66 5.95 27.73
CA SER A 619 -5.95 6.63 27.76
C SER A 619 -5.99 7.81 26.79
N VAL A 620 -6.94 7.78 25.84
CA VAL A 620 -7.23 8.89 24.93
C VAL A 620 -7.68 10.12 25.73
N SER A 621 -8.62 9.96 26.67
CA SER A 621 -9.13 11.08 27.49
C SER A 621 -8.04 11.77 28.32
N LEU A 622 -7.03 11.03 28.80
CA LEU A 622 -5.90 11.64 29.49
C LEU A 622 -5.00 12.42 28.51
N MET A 623 -4.76 11.89 27.32
CA MET A 623 -4.00 12.61 26.29
C MET A 623 -4.71 13.89 25.82
N GLU A 624 -6.05 13.86 25.70
CA GLU A 624 -6.88 15.02 25.39
C GLU A 624 -6.80 16.09 26.50
N ALA A 625 -6.89 15.68 27.76
CA ALA A 625 -6.72 16.58 28.92
C ALA A 625 -5.31 17.21 28.93
N MET A 626 -4.28 16.45 28.60
CA MET A 626 -2.91 16.97 28.48
C MET A 626 -2.81 18.00 27.34
N ALA A 627 -3.42 17.72 26.19
CA ALA A 627 -3.42 18.64 25.04
C ALA A 627 -4.15 19.95 25.36
N SER A 628 -5.21 19.90 26.18
CA SER A 628 -5.94 21.10 26.68
C SER A 628 -5.17 21.86 27.76
N GLY A 629 -3.99 21.41 28.16
CA GLY A 629 -3.17 22.07 29.19
C GLY A 629 -3.68 21.89 30.62
N LEU A 630 -4.35 20.80 30.93
CA LEU A 630 -4.80 20.51 32.29
C LEU A 630 -3.72 19.82 33.12
N PRO A 631 -3.55 20.22 34.41
CA PRO A 631 -2.85 19.39 35.37
C PRO A 631 -3.65 18.12 35.65
N CYS A 632 -2.99 16.99 35.81
CA CYS A 632 -3.67 15.70 35.90
C CYS A 632 -3.36 14.99 37.22
N ILE A 633 -4.39 14.47 37.90
CA ILE A 633 -4.26 13.56 39.04
C ILE A 633 -4.81 12.21 38.63
N VAL A 634 -3.92 11.24 38.44
CA VAL A 634 -4.29 9.97 37.82
C VAL A 634 -3.82 8.77 38.64
N SER A 635 -4.43 7.63 38.40
CA SER A 635 -3.96 6.38 38.99
C SER A 635 -2.56 6.01 38.53
N LYS A 636 -1.69 5.52 39.45
CA LYS A 636 -0.37 4.98 39.14
C LYS A 636 -0.48 3.57 38.55
N ILE A 637 -0.89 3.52 37.30
CA ILE A 637 -1.06 2.29 36.52
C ILE A 637 -0.33 2.42 35.19
N ARG A 638 -0.10 1.28 34.50
CA ARG A 638 0.50 1.29 33.17
C ARG A 638 -0.29 2.21 32.23
N GLY A 639 0.37 2.78 31.26
CA GLY A 639 -0.19 3.79 30.36
C GLY A 639 -0.24 5.19 31.00
N ASN A 640 -0.82 5.34 32.20
CA ASN A 640 -0.81 6.62 32.90
C ASN A 640 0.61 7.06 33.31
N VAL A 641 1.46 6.13 33.73
CA VAL A 641 2.87 6.40 34.07
C VAL A 641 3.71 6.80 32.85
N ASP A 642 3.29 6.42 31.64
CA ASP A 642 3.94 6.86 30.40
C ASP A 642 3.58 8.32 30.07
N LEU A 643 2.37 8.73 30.44
CA LEU A 643 1.81 10.03 30.13
C LEU A 643 2.17 11.11 31.15
N ILE A 644 2.07 10.82 32.44
CA ILE A 644 2.24 11.80 33.53
C ILE A 644 3.60 11.63 34.24
N GLU A 645 4.27 12.74 34.44
CA GLU A 645 5.49 12.85 35.25
C GLU A 645 5.15 13.31 36.66
N GLU A 646 5.38 12.44 37.64
CA GLU A 646 5.09 12.71 39.05
C GLU A 646 5.71 14.01 39.54
N GLY A 647 4.87 14.92 40.07
CA GLY A 647 5.28 16.19 40.64
C GLY A 647 5.75 17.26 39.61
N LYS A 648 5.67 16.96 38.30
CA LYS A 648 6.07 17.89 37.22
C LYS A 648 4.94 18.25 36.28
N SER A 649 4.09 17.27 35.92
CA SER A 649 2.95 17.49 35.02
C SER A 649 1.63 16.99 35.63
N GLY A 650 1.69 16.39 36.79
CA GLY A 650 0.56 15.84 37.51
C GLY A 650 1.01 14.94 38.65
N TYR A 651 0.06 14.19 39.18
CA TYR A 651 0.29 13.27 40.29
C TYR A 651 -0.20 11.85 39.99
N LEU A 652 0.60 10.86 40.41
CA LEU A 652 0.33 9.44 40.29
C LEU A 652 -0.11 8.85 41.63
N CYS A 653 -1.39 8.53 41.79
CA CYS A 653 -1.96 8.01 43.03
C CYS A 653 -2.23 6.50 42.92
N ASN A 654 -2.10 5.74 44.00
CA ASN A 654 -2.61 4.37 44.02
C ASN A 654 -4.14 4.45 43.85
N PRO A 655 -4.77 3.71 42.93
CA PRO A 655 -6.22 3.82 42.63
C PRO A 655 -7.12 3.53 43.84
N MET A 656 -6.62 2.83 44.85
CA MET A 656 -7.35 2.52 46.07
C MET A 656 -6.99 3.45 47.25
N ASN A 657 -6.14 4.46 47.03
CA ASN A 657 -5.69 5.36 48.11
C ASN A 657 -6.40 6.71 48.03
N GLU A 658 -7.59 6.79 48.67
CA GLU A 658 -8.42 7.98 48.74
C GLU A 658 -7.65 9.17 49.34
N GLU A 659 -6.91 8.95 50.42
CA GLU A 659 -6.12 9.98 51.11
C GLU A 659 -5.08 10.65 50.21
N LYS A 660 -4.40 9.90 49.34
CA LYS A 660 -3.46 10.48 48.40
C LYS A 660 -4.18 11.34 47.36
N PHE A 661 -5.35 10.90 46.85
CA PHE A 661 -6.16 11.71 45.95
C PHE A 661 -6.61 12.97 46.66
N ARG A 662 -7.13 12.89 47.87
CA ARG A 662 -7.55 14.02 48.66
C ARG A 662 -6.43 15.07 48.80
N LYS A 663 -5.24 14.67 49.27
CA LYS A 663 -4.10 15.58 49.43
C LYS A 663 -3.72 16.27 48.11
N LYS A 664 -3.72 15.53 46.98
CA LYS A 664 -3.26 16.07 45.71
C LYS A 664 -4.34 16.94 45.04
N ILE A 665 -5.64 16.66 45.23
CA ILE A 665 -6.74 17.54 44.83
C ILE A 665 -6.65 18.85 45.63
N ASN A 666 -6.51 18.80 46.95
CA ASN A 666 -6.40 20.00 47.78
C ASN A 666 -5.15 20.82 47.39
N GLU A 667 -4.03 20.22 47.16
CA GLU A 667 -2.79 20.89 46.71
C GLU A 667 -3.01 21.67 45.39
N LEU A 668 -3.57 21.04 44.37
CA LEU A 668 -3.79 21.69 43.08
C LEU A 668 -4.97 22.65 43.12
N ALA A 669 -5.98 22.42 43.93
CA ALA A 669 -7.11 23.36 44.08
C ALA A 669 -6.63 24.72 44.59
N ASN A 670 -5.68 24.72 45.52
CA ASN A 670 -5.19 25.96 46.17
C ASN A 670 -3.96 26.59 45.48
N ASP A 671 -3.35 25.91 44.50
CA ASP A 671 -2.14 26.41 43.80
C ASP A 671 -2.39 26.63 42.32
N LYS A 672 -2.84 27.82 41.95
CA LYS A 672 -3.09 28.23 40.55
C LYS A 672 -1.81 28.26 39.69
N ILE A 673 -0.69 28.61 40.30
CA ILE A 673 0.61 28.71 39.59
C ILE A 673 1.02 27.30 39.18
N LYS A 674 0.99 26.35 40.13
CA LYS A 674 1.32 24.95 39.85
C LYS A 674 0.38 24.31 38.83
N ARG A 675 -0.94 24.61 38.88
CA ARG A 675 -1.88 24.16 37.83
C ARG A 675 -1.40 24.61 36.45
N LYS A 676 -1.01 25.88 36.30
CA LYS A 676 -0.56 26.46 35.03
C LYS A 676 0.79 25.84 34.56
N GLU A 677 1.72 25.61 35.47
CA GLU A 677 3.01 24.97 35.13
C GLU A 677 2.83 23.53 34.68
N PHE A 678 2.05 22.73 35.41
CA PHE A 678 1.77 21.35 35.06
C PHE A 678 1.04 21.26 33.71
N GLY A 679 0.06 22.17 33.49
CA GLY A 679 -0.67 22.25 32.23
C GLY A 679 0.23 22.51 31.03
N LYS A 680 1.15 23.49 31.12
CA LYS A 680 2.11 23.79 30.04
C LYS A 680 3.00 22.59 29.72
N ARG A 681 3.48 21.86 30.73
CA ARG A 681 4.28 20.66 30.53
C ARG A 681 3.49 19.54 29.86
N ASN A 682 2.22 19.38 30.25
CA ASN A 682 1.33 18.41 29.60
C ASN A 682 1.07 18.74 28.15
N GLN A 683 0.84 20.00 27.79
CA GLN A 683 0.69 20.43 26.38
C GLN A 683 1.95 20.10 25.57
N SER A 684 3.12 20.46 26.07
CA SER A 684 4.39 20.15 25.40
C SER A 684 4.59 18.64 25.20
N LYS A 685 4.22 17.84 26.22
CA LYS A 685 4.36 16.38 26.14
C LYS A 685 3.31 15.76 25.19
N ALA A 686 2.12 16.34 25.10
CA ALA A 686 1.04 15.87 24.23
C ALA A 686 1.41 15.92 22.74
N GLU A 687 2.33 16.79 22.33
CA GLU A 687 2.88 16.88 20.97
C GLU A 687 3.40 15.52 20.43
N LYS A 688 3.94 14.67 21.31
CA LYS A 688 4.44 13.32 20.97
C LYS A 688 3.33 12.32 20.61
N TYR A 689 2.09 12.68 20.92
CA TYR A 689 0.90 11.84 20.72
C TYR A 689 0.00 12.36 19.60
N LYS A 690 0.49 13.27 18.76
CA LYS A 690 -0.23 13.75 17.58
C LYS A 690 -0.60 12.61 16.64
N ILE A 691 -1.78 12.71 16.06
CA ILE A 691 -2.27 11.77 15.04
C ILE A 691 -1.24 11.56 13.93
N GLU A 692 -0.65 12.65 13.42
CA GLU A 692 0.32 12.60 12.33
C GLU A 692 1.56 11.74 12.70
N GLU A 693 2.07 11.87 13.92
CA GLU A 693 3.20 11.08 14.41
C GLU A 693 2.88 9.59 14.51
N VAL A 694 1.69 9.27 15.02
CA VAL A 694 1.19 7.90 15.13
C VAL A 694 0.99 7.28 13.75
N LEU A 695 0.38 8.03 12.81
CA LEU A 695 0.16 7.58 11.43
C LEU A 695 1.48 7.39 10.67
N ASN A 696 2.47 8.28 10.84
CA ASN A 696 3.78 8.12 10.23
C ASN A 696 4.47 6.83 10.68
N ARG A 697 4.42 6.51 11.98
CA ARG A 697 4.94 5.23 12.50
C ARG A 697 4.15 4.03 11.97
N THR A 698 2.83 4.13 11.90
CA THR A 698 1.96 3.08 11.36
C THR A 698 2.24 2.84 9.88
N LYS A 699 2.48 3.92 9.12
CA LYS A 699 2.87 3.86 7.70
C LYS A 699 4.15 3.04 7.49
N LEU A 700 5.20 3.29 8.28
CA LEU A 700 6.45 2.51 8.25
C LEU A 700 6.27 1.04 8.62
N ILE A 701 5.20 0.70 9.32
CA ILE A 701 4.88 -0.70 9.67
C ILE A 701 4.07 -1.35 8.55
N TYR A 702 3.20 -0.63 7.87
CA TYR A 702 2.38 -1.18 6.79
C TYR A 702 3.23 -1.43 5.53
N PHE A 703 4.07 -0.51 5.19
CA PHE A 703 4.85 -0.43 3.95
C PHE A 703 6.34 -0.52 4.18
#